data_54471fa0aa30c00d067b8a552676c8f1
#
_entry.id   54471fa0aa30c00d067b8a552676c8f1
#
_cell.length_a   1.000
_cell.length_b   1.000
_cell.length_c   1.000
_cell.angle_alpha   90.00
_cell.angle_beta   90.00
_cell.angle_gamma   90.00
#
_symmetry.space_group_name_H-M   'P 1'
#
loop_
_entity.id
_entity.type
_entity.pdbx_description
1 polymer ?
#
loop_
_entity_poly.entity_id
_entity_poly.type
_entity_poly.pdbx_seq_one_letter_code
_entity_poly.pdbx_strand_id
1 'polypeptide(L)'
;DPEMSRGLGDVYKRQLLFRSYYATSYTGAIMRNSKNFPTNAIYGFINMMNKIIVEEKPEYIMIAFDKGKTFRHEEYPDYKGGRSETPEELKQQFPVAKQICTAMGMKYFEIDNYEADDIIGTFAKKVEEDPDFDATIISSDKDLLQLISDEIDVKLLKQTGFIRMDKKLFKETYQVEPINMIDIKGLMGDSSDNIPGVKGIGEKTAISLLSKYQTIENLYDHIDEVTGKTKEKLLNDKDNAFMSKEIATIYRDVPIDTDLEKIKYTGVDVLKYVELLEELEFYSLIKKMNIPEEVVKENKMQEVEVNIVTDLEKVKIEGDYALYLEILGSNYHKDKPLGVAIYNENTSLYIPFEVLKQAPDFLCSEQEKYTYDLKKVWYILKKNGLDIKNCHFDTMIAAYLLNDNIKDDIAYLANNKDYNISFYEEVYGKIGKEVEPDIEIIAKKTIEKARFIYESKTELEERLESENDVQLFQNIEMPLVEVLMDMELTGIRVNCDFLNQMGKELDAKIEVLEQEIYDLAGEVFNISSPKQLGAILFEKLALPYPKKVKDHSYSTSKEILDKLVNDYPIVEKILDYRMLTKLKSNYVTGLLAEVAEDGKIHTIFTQTLTRTGRLSSICPNLQNIPIRTEEGRLIRKAFIPEENACILSSDYSQIELRIFASLANLSLIHISEPTRH
;
A
#
# COMPACT_ATOMS: atom_id res chain seq x y z
N ASP A 1 31.36 28.34 18.40
CA ASP A 1 31.49 27.60 17.13
C ASP A 1 31.02 26.18 17.37
N PRO A 2 29.96 25.70 16.70
CA PRO A 2 29.69 24.28 16.70
C PRO A 2 30.69 23.63 15.75
N GLU A 3 31.46 22.70 16.23
CA GLU A 3 32.25 21.78 15.45
C GLU A 3 31.30 21.11 14.46
N MET A 4 31.41 21.44 13.15
CA MET A 4 30.74 20.76 12.11
C MET A 4 31.49 19.43 11.88
N SER A 5 30.95 18.33 12.42
CA SER A 5 31.34 17.00 12.03
C SER A 5 31.06 16.85 10.52
N ARG A 6 32.08 16.51 9.75
CA ARG A 6 31.93 16.17 8.32
C ARG A 6 31.44 14.75 8.25
N GLY A 7 30.10 14.58 8.20
CA GLY A 7 29.48 13.28 8.16
C GLY A 7 29.69 12.57 6.85
N LEU A 8 30.31 11.38 6.87
CA LEU A 8 30.28 10.45 5.77
C LEU A 8 28.89 9.83 5.72
N GLY A 9 28.06 10.29 4.77
CA GLY A 9 26.69 9.78 4.64
C GLY A 9 26.65 8.38 4.09
N ASP A 10 25.90 7.62 4.73
CA ASP A 10 25.05 6.50 4.40
C ASP A 10 25.49 5.51 3.32
N VAL A 11 25.75 4.32 3.76
CA VAL A 11 26.07 3.16 2.94
C VAL A 11 24.84 2.28 2.78
N TYR A 12 24.40 2.03 1.55
CA TYR A 12 23.19 1.26 1.24
C TYR A 12 23.48 -0.05 0.55
N LYS A 13 22.72 -1.08 0.92
CA LYS A 13 22.73 -2.40 0.30
C LYS A 13 21.60 -2.58 -0.72
N ARG A 14 21.82 -3.51 -1.65
CA ARG A 14 20.78 -4.18 -2.48
C ARG A 14 19.51 -4.53 -1.69
N GLN A 15 19.60 -4.77 -0.39
CA GLN A 15 18.46 -5.08 0.50
C GLN A 15 17.39 -3.99 0.53
N LEU A 16 17.71 -2.72 0.31
CA LEU A 16 16.70 -1.65 0.26
C LEU A 16 15.79 -1.77 -0.96
N LEU A 17 16.34 -2.15 -2.11
CA LEU A 17 15.55 -2.46 -3.30
C LEU A 17 14.67 -3.71 -3.10
N PHE A 18 15.23 -4.78 -2.51
CA PHE A 18 14.44 -5.96 -2.15
C PHE A 18 13.29 -5.62 -1.21
N ARG A 19 13.56 -4.85 -0.17
CA ARG A 19 12.53 -4.42 0.78
C ARG A 19 11.45 -3.59 0.10
N SER A 20 11.83 -2.64 -0.75
CA SER A 20 10.89 -1.82 -1.51
C SER A 20 10.03 -2.66 -2.45
N TYR A 21 10.65 -3.65 -3.11
CA TYR A 21 9.96 -4.62 -3.94
C TYR A 21 8.91 -5.41 -3.15
N TYR A 22 9.30 -6.07 -2.05
CA TYR A 22 8.39 -6.91 -1.27
C TYR A 22 7.34 -6.11 -0.49
N ALA A 23 7.64 -4.88 -0.07
CA ALA A 23 6.65 -4.03 0.59
C ALA A 23 5.47 -3.68 -0.31
N THR A 24 5.69 -3.60 -1.63
CA THR A 24 4.68 -3.24 -2.62
C THR A 24 4.09 -4.45 -3.35
N SER A 25 4.84 -5.55 -3.47
CA SER A 25 4.36 -6.78 -4.12
C SER A 25 3.41 -7.62 -3.24
N TYR A 26 3.32 -7.33 -1.95
CA TYR A 26 2.46 -8.07 -1.00
C TYR A 26 0.95 -7.94 -1.34
N THR A 27 0.55 -6.89 -2.04
CA THR A 27 -0.82 -6.69 -2.52
C THR A 27 -1.15 -7.44 -3.81
N GLY A 28 -0.18 -8.17 -4.38
CA GLY A 28 -0.34 -8.96 -5.62
C GLY A 28 -0.24 -8.16 -6.92
N ALA A 29 -0.10 -6.83 -6.88
CA ALA A 29 0.11 -6.00 -8.06
C ALA A 29 1.48 -5.33 -7.99
N ILE A 30 2.36 -5.67 -8.94
CA ILE A 30 3.63 -4.98 -9.14
C ILE A 30 3.34 -3.71 -9.95
N MET A 31 3.75 -2.54 -9.43
CA MET A 31 3.67 -1.28 -10.16
C MET A 31 4.57 -1.36 -11.40
N ARG A 32 4.03 -1.00 -12.56
CA ARG A 32 4.71 -1.02 -13.86
C ARG A 32 4.45 0.31 -14.58
N ASN A 33 5.37 0.71 -15.44
CA ASN A 33 5.13 1.80 -16.37
C ASN A 33 4.35 1.32 -17.62
N SER A 34 3.98 2.22 -18.51
CA SER A 34 3.23 1.93 -19.75
C SER A 34 3.92 0.90 -20.67
N LYS A 35 5.24 0.78 -20.58
CA LYS A 35 6.04 -0.21 -21.31
C LYS A 35 6.12 -1.56 -20.58
N ASN A 36 5.26 -1.80 -19.60
CA ASN A 36 5.21 -3.01 -18.77
C ASN A 36 6.50 -3.28 -17.95
N PHE A 37 7.38 -2.26 -17.79
CA PHE A 37 8.58 -2.36 -16.99
C PHE A 37 8.23 -2.25 -15.48
N PRO A 38 8.70 -3.16 -14.62
CA PRO A 38 8.41 -3.11 -13.19
C PRO A 38 9.15 -1.92 -12.54
N THR A 39 8.44 -1.09 -11.77
CA THR A 39 8.96 0.17 -11.22
C THR A 39 8.86 0.27 -9.70
N ASN A 40 8.15 -0.66 -9.06
CA ASN A 40 7.82 -0.64 -7.65
C ASN A 40 9.03 -0.56 -6.70
N ALA A 41 10.10 -1.30 -6.97
CA ALA A 41 11.29 -1.29 -6.12
C ALA A 41 12.04 0.04 -6.23
N ILE A 42 12.17 0.58 -7.45
CA ILE A 42 12.83 1.87 -7.70
C ILE A 42 12.04 3.01 -7.04
N TYR A 43 10.72 3.02 -7.16
CA TYR A 43 9.87 4.04 -6.52
C TYR A 43 10.04 4.07 -5.00
N GLY A 44 10.00 2.90 -4.37
CA GLY A 44 10.23 2.78 -2.93
C GLY A 44 11.65 3.18 -2.51
N PHE A 45 12.64 2.80 -3.31
CA PHE A 45 14.05 3.16 -3.10
C PHE A 45 14.25 4.68 -3.16
N ILE A 46 13.75 5.35 -4.19
CA ILE A 46 13.85 6.81 -4.34
C ILE A 46 13.22 7.54 -3.15
N ASN A 47 12.01 7.15 -2.75
CA ASN A 47 11.35 7.79 -1.60
C ASN A 47 12.15 7.62 -0.30
N MET A 48 12.77 6.45 -0.12
CA MET A 48 13.63 6.18 1.04
C MET A 48 14.89 7.04 1.00
N MET A 49 15.57 7.12 -0.15
CA MET A 49 16.76 7.94 -0.34
C MET A 49 16.48 9.41 -0.08
N ASN A 50 15.43 9.97 -0.66
CA ASN A 50 15.01 11.36 -0.43
C ASN A 50 14.79 11.65 1.07
N LYS A 51 14.12 10.73 1.78
CA LYS A 51 13.91 10.85 3.22
C LYS A 51 15.23 10.93 3.98
N ILE A 52 16.16 10.06 3.67
CA ILE A 52 17.45 9.94 4.35
C ILE A 52 18.32 11.15 4.07
N ILE A 53 18.43 11.59 2.81
CA ILE A 53 19.18 12.79 2.45
C ILE A 53 18.66 14.03 3.23
N VAL A 54 17.33 14.13 3.39
CA VAL A 54 16.74 15.24 4.17
C VAL A 54 16.99 15.12 5.67
N GLU A 55 16.97 13.90 6.22
CA GLU A 55 17.16 13.65 7.66
C GLU A 55 18.62 13.77 8.07
N GLU A 56 19.55 13.12 7.34
CA GLU A 56 20.96 13.03 7.72
C GLU A 56 21.80 14.20 7.16
N LYS A 57 21.40 14.81 6.05
CA LYS A 57 22.12 15.91 5.36
C LYS A 57 23.60 15.59 5.12
N PRO A 58 23.90 14.45 4.49
CA PRO A 58 25.26 13.97 4.36
C PRO A 58 26.09 14.82 3.38
N GLU A 59 27.37 15.02 3.68
CA GLU A 59 28.32 15.63 2.74
C GLU A 59 28.87 14.61 1.73
N TYR A 60 28.89 13.33 2.11
CA TYR A 60 29.41 12.21 1.33
C TYR A 60 28.38 11.08 1.32
N ILE A 61 28.17 10.44 0.16
CA ILE A 61 27.23 9.30 0.03
C ILE A 61 27.83 8.24 -0.88
N MET A 62 27.86 7.01 -0.40
CA MET A 62 28.16 5.86 -1.23
C MET A 62 27.11 4.77 -1.12
N ILE A 63 26.90 4.01 -2.19
CA ILE A 63 25.96 2.89 -2.24
C ILE A 63 26.70 1.65 -2.67
N ALA A 64 26.59 0.56 -1.92
CA ALA A 64 27.20 -0.71 -2.25
C ALA A 64 26.18 -1.71 -2.81
N PHE A 65 26.52 -2.36 -3.91
CA PHE A 65 25.76 -3.44 -4.53
C PHE A 65 26.53 -4.75 -4.54
N ASP A 66 25.82 -5.87 -4.28
CA ASP A 66 26.36 -7.21 -4.47
C ASP A 66 26.49 -7.54 -5.97
N LYS A 67 27.58 -8.19 -6.34
CA LYS A 67 27.84 -8.63 -7.70
C LYS A 67 28.21 -10.11 -7.77
N GLY A 68 27.20 -10.97 -7.90
CA GLY A 68 27.40 -12.40 -8.13
C GLY A 68 27.89 -13.21 -6.92
N LYS A 69 28.66 -14.27 -7.17
CA LYS A 69 29.26 -15.13 -6.16
C LYS A 69 30.52 -14.48 -5.57
N THR A 70 30.83 -14.82 -4.32
CA THR A 70 31.92 -14.24 -3.55
C THR A 70 32.87 -15.32 -3.03
N PHE A 71 34.04 -14.96 -2.51
CA PHE A 71 34.99 -15.87 -1.92
C PHE A 71 34.38 -16.78 -0.84
N ARG A 72 33.35 -16.29 -0.10
CA ARG A 72 32.62 -17.09 0.90
C ARG A 72 31.94 -18.33 0.32
N HIS A 73 31.51 -18.28 -0.95
CA HIS A 73 30.94 -19.46 -1.62
C HIS A 73 32.01 -20.50 -2.02
N GLU A 74 33.30 -20.06 -2.13
CA GLU A 74 34.43 -20.97 -2.37
C GLU A 74 34.83 -21.66 -1.05
N GLU A 75 34.82 -20.91 0.06
CA GLU A 75 35.16 -21.40 1.39
C GLU A 75 34.05 -22.28 1.99
N TYR A 76 32.80 -21.92 1.76
CA TYR A 76 31.63 -22.66 2.21
C TYR A 76 30.56 -22.76 1.09
N PRO A 77 30.52 -23.85 0.32
CA PRO A 77 29.65 -24.02 -0.84
C PRO A 77 28.17 -23.88 -0.54
N ASP A 78 27.74 -24.20 0.68
CA ASP A 78 26.36 -24.07 1.13
C ASP A 78 25.98 -22.66 1.60
N TYR A 79 26.90 -21.71 1.58
CA TYR A 79 26.65 -20.31 1.92
C TYR A 79 25.55 -19.70 1.06
N LYS A 80 24.52 -19.17 1.72
CA LYS A 80 23.30 -18.64 1.07
C LYS A 80 22.53 -19.65 0.19
N GLY A 81 22.82 -20.95 0.31
CA GLY A 81 22.25 -22.02 -0.52
C GLY A 81 20.74 -22.22 -0.38
N GLY A 82 20.12 -21.72 0.71
CA GLY A 82 18.68 -21.77 0.93
C GLY A 82 17.88 -20.55 0.43
N ARG A 83 18.54 -19.54 -0.15
CA ARG A 83 17.86 -18.32 -0.63
C ARG A 83 17.11 -18.62 -1.95
N SER A 84 15.85 -18.18 -2.04
CA SER A 84 15.10 -18.21 -3.28
C SER A 84 15.75 -17.31 -4.33
N GLU A 85 15.63 -17.68 -5.61
CA GLU A 85 16.10 -16.82 -6.69
C GLU A 85 15.46 -15.44 -6.64
N THR A 86 16.24 -14.43 -7.04
CA THR A 86 15.73 -13.06 -7.16
C THR A 86 14.64 -13.01 -8.24
N PRO A 87 13.44 -12.49 -7.96
CA PRO A 87 12.40 -12.32 -8.97
C PRO A 87 12.91 -11.59 -10.20
N GLU A 88 12.47 -12.01 -11.37
CA GLU A 88 12.95 -11.43 -12.64
C GLU A 88 12.58 -9.95 -12.76
N GLU A 89 11.40 -9.57 -12.27
CA GLU A 89 10.96 -8.18 -12.20
C GLU A 89 11.87 -7.30 -11.34
N LEU A 90 12.46 -7.86 -10.29
CA LEU A 90 13.41 -7.11 -9.47
C LEU A 90 14.80 -7.04 -10.14
N LYS A 91 15.22 -8.12 -10.83
CA LYS A 91 16.51 -8.12 -11.57
C LYS A 91 16.55 -7.00 -12.61
N GLN A 92 15.42 -6.78 -13.32
CA GLN A 92 15.32 -5.72 -14.33
C GLN A 92 15.52 -4.33 -13.73
N GLN A 93 15.14 -4.11 -12.47
CA GLN A 93 15.21 -2.80 -11.82
C GLN A 93 16.61 -2.40 -11.32
N PHE A 94 17.56 -3.32 -11.14
CA PHE A 94 18.90 -2.99 -10.65
C PHE A 94 19.70 -2.03 -11.54
N PRO A 95 19.76 -2.22 -12.87
CA PRO A 95 20.48 -1.29 -13.75
C PRO A 95 19.94 0.13 -13.66
N VAL A 96 18.62 0.28 -13.62
CA VAL A 96 17.95 1.57 -13.54
C VAL A 96 18.16 2.21 -12.16
N ALA A 97 18.14 1.43 -11.08
CA ALA A 97 18.44 1.94 -9.74
C ALA A 97 19.86 2.53 -9.64
N LYS A 98 20.84 1.94 -10.34
CA LYS A 98 22.20 2.49 -10.43
C LYS A 98 22.25 3.81 -11.19
N GLN A 99 21.49 3.93 -12.28
CA GLN A 99 21.36 5.19 -13.03
C GLN A 99 20.71 6.27 -12.15
N ILE A 100 19.67 5.92 -11.41
CA ILE A 100 19.03 6.82 -10.42
C ILE A 100 20.03 7.27 -9.35
N CYS A 101 20.82 6.37 -8.77
CA CYS A 101 21.86 6.76 -7.82
C CYS A 101 22.80 7.81 -8.42
N THR A 102 23.29 7.57 -9.65
CA THR A 102 24.18 8.50 -10.34
C THR A 102 23.49 9.86 -10.60
N ALA A 103 22.25 9.85 -11.07
CA ALA A 103 21.49 11.07 -11.32
C ALA A 103 21.15 11.83 -10.02
N MET A 104 20.99 11.12 -8.90
CA MET A 104 20.84 11.73 -7.58
C MET A 104 22.17 12.26 -7.00
N GLY A 105 23.29 12.19 -7.73
CA GLY A 105 24.58 12.67 -7.28
C GLY A 105 25.29 11.75 -6.28
N MET A 106 24.89 10.48 -6.24
CA MET A 106 25.44 9.47 -5.33
C MET A 106 26.37 8.51 -6.08
N LYS A 107 27.50 8.15 -5.48
CA LYS A 107 28.41 7.16 -6.03
C LYS A 107 28.01 5.76 -5.60
N TYR A 108 27.98 4.82 -6.53
CA TYR A 108 27.79 3.42 -6.21
C TYR A 108 29.05 2.58 -6.49
N PHE A 109 29.18 1.48 -5.76
CA PHE A 109 30.26 0.50 -5.89
C PHE A 109 29.71 -0.91 -6.00
N GLU A 110 30.35 -1.70 -6.84
CA GLU A 110 30.18 -3.14 -6.93
C GLU A 110 31.49 -3.76 -7.44
N ILE A 111 31.86 -4.90 -6.94
CA ILE A 111 33.10 -5.59 -7.35
C ILE A 111 32.87 -7.11 -7.33
N ASP A 112 33.48 -7.83 -8.23
CA ASP A 112 33.44 -9.29 -8.26
C ASP A 112 34.15 -9.87 -7.04
N ASN A 113 33.70 -11.02 -6.58
CA ASN A 113 34.27 -11.79 -5.46
C ASN A 113 34.08 -11.21 -4.05
N TYR A 114 33.49 -10.02 -3.88
CA TYR A 114 33.21 -9.41 -2.58
C TYR A 114 31.72 -9.04 -2.46
N GLU A 115 31.25 -8.99 -1.24
CA GLU A 115 29.88 -8.56 -0.94
C GLU A 115 29.81 -7.04 -0.72
N ALA A 116 28.61 -6.48 -0.83
CA ALA A 116 28.38 -5.08 -0.49
C ALA A 116 28.88 -4.74 0.93
N ASP A 117 28.77 -5.70 1.88
CA ASP A 117 29.24 -5.52 3.25
C ASP A 117 30.75 -5.35 3.37
N ASP A 118 31.52 -6.05 2.52
CA ASP A 118 32.96 -5.93 2.48
C ASP A 118 33.36 -4.57 1.93
N ILE A 119 32.65 -4.06 0.92
CA ILE A 119 32.84 -2.69 0.42
C ILE A 119 32.59 -1.67 1.53
N ILE A 120 31.44 -1.84 2.25
CA ILE A 120 31.07 -1.00 3.40
C ILE A 120 32.16 -1.04 4.48
N GLY A 121 32.58 -2.26 4.86
CA GLY A 121 33.64 -2.46 5.86
C GLY A 121 34.97 -1.79 5.48
N THR A 122 35.29 -1.78 4.18
CA THR A 122 36.48 -1.13 3.66
C THR A 122 36.40 0.39 3.78
N PHE A 123 35.29 1.01 3.45
CA PHE A 123 35.08 2.44 3.68
C PHE A 123 35.00 2.78 5.16
N ALA A 124 34.36 1.93 5.98
CA ALA A 124 34.30 2.09 7.43
C ALA A 124 35.70 2.15 8.04
N LYS A 125 36.61 1.24 7.60
CA LYS A 125 38.03 1.28 8.01
C LYS A 125 38.69 2.61 7.64
N LYS A 126 38.36 3.14 6.45
CA LYS A 126 38.93 4.41 5.99
C LYS A 126 38.47 5.60 6.82
N VAL A 127 37.20 5.59 7.26
CA VAL A 127 36.66 6.60 8.19
C VAL A 127 37.35 6.53 9.55
N GLU A 128 37.54 5.34 10.12
CA GLU A 128 38.27 5.17 11.40
C GLU A 128 39.71 5.63 11.36
N GLU A 129 40.34 5.69 10.17
CA GLU A 129 41.72 6.19 9.97
C GLU A 129 41.79 7.73 9.91
N ASP A 130 40.68 8.43 9.73
CA ASP A 130 40.62 9.87 9.55
C ASP A 130 39.63 10.52 10.56
N PRO A 131 40.15 11.17 11.60
CA PRO A 131 39.33 11.72 12.69
C PRO A 131 38.44 12.90 12.28
N ASP A 132 38.56 13.41 11.06
CA ASP A 132 37.74 14.49 10.53
C ASP A 132 36.39 13.95 9.97
N PHE A 133 36.20 12.63 9.93
CA PHE A 133 35.02 11.99 9.41
C PHE A 133 34.30 11.13 10.46
N ASP A 134 32.99 11.15 10.40
CA ASP A 134 32.09 10.20 11.04
C ASP A 134 31.14 9.56 9.99
N ALA A 135 30.65 8.35 10.24
CA ALA A 135 29.80 7.66 9.31
C ALA A 135 28.54 7.06 9.96
N THR A 136 27.44 7.11 9.22
CA THR A 136 26.23 6.36 9.53
C THR A 136 26.00 5.28 8.48
N ILE A 137 26.02 4.01 8.87
CA ILE A 137 25.71 2.88 7.99
C ILE A 137 24.23 2.60 8.07
N ILE A 138 23.50 2.67 6.93
CA ILE A 138 22.07 2.41 6.89
C ILE A 138 21.79 1.07 6.22
N SER A 139 21.19 0.15 6.97
CA SER A 139 20.91 -1.20 6.50
C SER A 139 19.80 -1.87 7.31
N SER A 140 19.25 -2.95 6.78
CA SER A 140 18.41 -3.88 7.56
C SER A 140 19.20 -5.05 8.13
N ASP A 141 20.49 -5.15 7.80
CA ASP A 141 21.36 -6.26 8.17
C ASP A 141 22.05 -6.00 9.51
N LYS A 142 21.93 -6.97 10.41
CA LYS A 142 22.59 -6.90 11.71
C LYS A 142 24.10 -7.21 11.64
N ASP A 143 24.58 -7.78 10.56
CA ASP A 143 26.00 -8.14 10.43
C ASP A 143 26.87 -6.90 10.38
N LEU A 144 26.35 -5.81 9.86
CA LEU A 144 27.03 -4.51 9.87
C LEU A 144 27.20 -3.89 11.27
N LEU A 145 26.52 -4.41 12.28
CA LEU A 145 26.72 -3.96 13.67
C LEU A 145 28.15 -4.21 14.18
N GLN A 146 28.89 -5.14 13.56
CA GLN A 146 30.29 -5.38 13.86
C GLN A 146 31.20 -4.19 13.51
N LEU A 147 30.72 -3.27 12.66
CA LEU A 147 31.46 -2.09 12.20
C LEU A 147 31.27 -0.85 13.09
N ILE A 148 30.41 -0.93 14.10
CA ILE A 148 30.19 0.19 15.03
C ILE A 148 31.49 0.51 15.77
N SER A 149 31.88 1.81 15.77
CA SER A 149 33.02 2.33 16.47
C SER A 149 32.67 3.63 17.21
N ASP A 150 33.65 4.43 17.56
CA ASP A 150 33.41 5.76 18.12
C ASP A 150 33.03 6.76 17.01
N GLU A 151 33.43 6.50 15.76
CA GLU A 151 33.20 7.29 14.55
C GLU A 151 32.02 6.74 13.70
N ILE A 152 31.54 5.52 13.98
CA ILE A 152 30.59 4.81 13.10
C ILE A 152 29.39 4.33 13.88
N ASP A 153 28.20 4.79 13.44
CA ASP A 153 26.91 4.31 13.89
C ASP A 153 26.22 3.45 12.81
N VAL A 154 25.30 2.56 13.23
CA VAL A 154 24.47 1.80 12.30
C VAL A 154 22.99 2.14 12.51
N LYS A 155 22.33 2.63 11.46
CA LYS A 155 20.89 2.92 11.43
C LYS A 155 20.14 1.73 10.87
N LEU A 156 19.64 0.85 11.76
CA LEU A 156 18.91 -0.37 11.36
C LEU A 156 17.49 -0.07 10.95
N LEU A 157 17.12 -0.50 9.76
CA LEU A 157 15.76 -0.38 9.23
C LEU A 157 14.84 -1.47 9.81
N LYS A 158 13.80 -1.05 10.53
CA LYS A 158 12.74 -1.90 11.12
C LYS A 158 11.40 -1.69 10.40
N GLN A 159 10.39 -2.46 10.75
CA GLN A 159 9.04 -2.29 10.19
C GLN A 159 8.42 -0.92 10.51
N THR A 160 8.74 -0.35 11.66
CA THR A 160 8.20 0.92 12.16
C THR A 160 9.12 2.13 11.92
N GLY A 161 10.21 1.99 11.15
CA GLY A 161 11.19 3.04 10.90
C GLY A 161 12.63 2.62 11.18
N PHE A 162 13.51 3.58 11.50
CA PHE A 162 14.92 3.32 11.78
C PHE A 162 15.21 3.32 13.28
N ILE A 163 16.17 2.49 13.69
CA ILE A 163 16.77 2.52 15.02
C ILE A 163 18.25 2.81 14.86
N ARG A 164 18.74 3.94 15.38
CA ARG A 164 20.17 4.26 15.39
C ARG A 164 20.85 3.47 16.52
N MET A 165 21.85 2.70 16.17
CA MET A 165 22.62 1.85 17.06
C MET A 165 24.05 2.40 17.12
N ASP A 166 24.35 3.10 18.19
CA ASP A 166 25.70 3.53 18.52
C ASP A 166 26.41 2.49 19.39
N LYS A 167 27.67 2.71 19.69
CA LYS A 167 28.50 1.82 20.50
C LYS A 167 27.94 1.62 21.91
N LYS A 168 27.33 2.66 22.49
CA LYS A 168 26.74 2.60 23.82
C LYS A 168 25.49 1.73 23.83
N LEU A 169 24.54 1.97 22.93
CA LEU A 169 23.30 1.21 22.82
C LEU A 169 23.60 -0.25 22.43
N PHE A 170 24.62 -0.48 21.60
CA PHE A 170 25.07 -1.82 21.26
C PHE A 170 25.52 -2.59 22.50
N LYS A 171 26.41 -1.98 23.32
CA LYS A 171 26.89 -2.60 24.57
C LYS A 171 25.78 -2.84 25.59
N GLU A 172 24.83 -1.92 25.70
CA GLU A 172 23.64 -2.10 26.54
C GLU A 172 22.77 -3.29 26.05
N THR A 173 22.69 -3.49 24.74
CA THR A 173 21.85 -4.52 24.11
C THR A 173 22.51 -5.90 24.12
N TYR A 174 23.80 -5.99 23.75
CA TYR A 174 24.50 -7.26 23.50
C TYR A 174 25.54 -7.60 24.58
N GLN A 175 25.88 -6.68 25.48
CA GLN A 175 26.82 -6.86 26.62
C GLN A 175 28.25 -7.23 26.18
N VAL A 176 28.62 -6.95 24.95
CA VAL A 176 29.94 -7.18 24.35
C VAL A 176 30.36 -5.98 23.50
N GLU A 177 31.60 -5.92 23.03
CA GLU A 177 32.03 -4.92 22.05
C GLU A 177 31.39 -5.19 20.67
N PRO A 178 31.17 -4.16 19.83
CA PRO A 178 30.54 -4.33 18.53
C PRO A 178 31.20 -5.37 17.62
N ILE A 179 32.54 -5.41 17.60
CA ILE A 179 33.31 -6.40 16.83
C ILE A 179 32.93 -7.84 17.21
N ASN A 180 32.53 -8.09 18.46
CA ASN A 180 32.16 -9.43 18.89
C ASN A 180 30.76 -9.88 18.36
N MET A 181 30.10 -9.08 17.51
CA MET A 181 28.96 -9.56 16.73
C MET A 181 29.34 -10.79 15.89
N ILE A 182 30.60 -10.85 15.39
CA ILE A 182 31.11 -12.02 14.67
C ILE A 182 31.13 -13.27 15.56
N ASP A 183 31.48 -13.12 16.85
CA ASP A 183 31.48 -14.21 17.82
C ASP A 183 30.07 -14.68 18.17
N ILE A 184 29.13 -13.73 18.30
CA ILE A 184 27.69 -14.06 18.48
C ILE A 184 27.20 -14.90 17.30
N LYS A 185 27.48 -14.47 16.06
CA LYS A 185 27.13 -15.18 14.82
C LYS A 185 27.84 -16.53 14.73
N GLY A 186 29.11 -16.60 15.12
CA GLY A 186 29.87 -17.83 15.16
C GLY A 186 29.22 -18.90 16.06
N LEU A 187 28.69 -18.50 17.22
CA LEU A 187 28.00 -19.41 18.14
C LEU A 187 26.56 -19.72 17.72
N MET A 188 25.76 -18.72 17.37
CA MET A 188 24.34 -18.92 17.08
C MET A 188 24.04 -19.36 15.64
N GLY A 189 24.99 -19.15 14.73
CA GLY A 189 24.76 -19.28 13.29
C GLY A 189 23.87 -18.18 12.72
N ASP A 190 23.59 -18.28 11.43
CA ASP A 190 22.60 -17.48 10.73
C ASP A 190 21.82 -18.31 9.71
N SER A 191 20.55 -18.52 9.97
CA SER A 191 19.70 -19.31 9.09
C SER A 191 19.38 -18.59 7.77
N SER A 192 19.48 -17.26 7.71
CA SER A 192 19.24 -16.49 6.48
C SER A 192 20.38 -16.65 5.47
N ASP A 193 21.60 -16.88 5.97
CA ASP A 193 22.81 -17.06 5.17
C ASP A 193 23.29 -18.52 5.16
N ASN A 194 22.51 -19.40 5.78
CA ASN A 194 22.83 -20.82 5.92
C ASN A 194 24.16 -21.06 6.66
N ILE A 195 24.46 -20.20 7.64
CA ILE A 195 25.63 -20.33 8.52
C ILE A 195 25.25 -21.20 9.71
N PRO A 196 25.94 -22.34 9.95
CA PRO A 196 25.45 -23.35 10.89
C PRO A 196 25.55 -22.97 12.37
N GLY A 197 26.63 -22.29 12.78
CA GLY A 197 26.90 -22.05 14.20
C GLY A 197 27.06 -23.34 15.01
N VAL A 198 26.81 -23.24 16.31
CA VAL A 198 26.76 -24.37 17.24
C VAL A 198 25.30 -24.80 17.38
N LYS A 199 24.99 -26.05 17.04
CA LYS A 199 23.61 -26.56 17.04
C LYS A 199 22.94 -26.46 18.41
N GLY A 200 21.86 -25.70 18.47
CA GLY A 200 21.08 -25.49 19.67
C GLY A 200 21.65 -24.44 20.63
N ILE A 201 22.56 -23.60 20.19
CA ILE A 201 22.95 -22.37 20.83
C ILE A 201 22.21 -21.23 20.08
N GLY A 202 21.36 -20.49 20.75
CA GLY A 202 20.66 -19.32 20.20
C GLY A 202 21.23 -18.01 20.74
N GLU A 203 20.74 -16.87 20.21
CA GLU A 203 21.23 -15.52 20.50
C GLU A 203 21.43 -15.26 22.01
N LYS A 204 20.43 -15.60 22.84
CA LYS A 204 20.52 -15.40 24.31
C LYS A 204 21.66 -16.17 24.96
N THR A 205 21.86 -17.43 24.55
CA THR A 205 22.92 -18.26 25.10
C THR A 205 24.28 -17.79 24.62
N ALA A 206 24.41 -17.42 23.34
CA ALA A 206 25.64 -16.84 22.77
C ALA A 206 26.02 -15.55 23.52
N ILE A 207 25.09 -14.60 23.68
CA ILE A 207 25.33 -13.36 24.44
C ILE A 207 25.73 -13.66 25.88
N SER A 208 25.07 -14.59 26.58
CA SER A 208 25.42 -14.95 27.95
C SER A 208 26.82 -15.54 28.09
N LEU A 209 27.27 -16.33 27.12
CA LEU A 209 28.63 -16.87 27.09
C LEU A 209 29.65 -15.76 26.79
N LEU A 210 29.39 -14.97 25.78
CA LEU A 210 30.31 -13.93 25.31
C LEU A 210 30.37 -12.72 26.24
N SER A 211 29.34 -12.43 27.03
CA SER A 211 29.42 -11.42 28.10
C SER A 211 30.48 -11.80 29.17
N LYS A 212 30.76 -13.10 29.37
CA LYS A 212 31.78 -13.59 30.29
C LYS A 212 33.14 -13.76 29.59
N TYR A 213 33.18 -14.36 28.41
CA TYR A 213 34.42 -14.76 27.76
C TYR A 213 34.85 -13.83 26.63
N GLN A 214 34.03 -12.92 26.19
CA GLN A 214 34.21 -11.91 25.14
C GLN A 214 34.36 -12.47 23.72
N THR A 215 35.22 -13.47 23.51
CA THR A 215 35.50 -14.08 22.19
C THR A 215 35.27 -15.59 22.21
N ILE A 216 35.05 -16.18 21.05
CA ILE A 216 34.97 -17.66 20.89
C ILE A 216 36.28 -18.32 21.31
N GLU A 217 37.43 -17.75 20.95
CA GLU A 217 38.76 -18.28 21.31
C GLU A 217 38.86 -18.40 22.82
N ASN A 218 38.62 -17.32 23.54
CA ASN A 218 38.69 -17.31 25.01
C ASN A 218 37.63 -18.20 25.66
N LEU A 219 36.46 -18.35 25.06
CA LEU A 219 35.43 -19.30 25.50
C LEU A 219 35.95 -20.77 25.44
N TYR A 220 36.64 -21.15 24.33
CA TYR A 220 37.14 -22.48 24.14
C TYR A 220 38.41 -22.74 24.98
N ASP A 221 39.22 -21.71 25.26
CA ASP A 221 40.36 -21.82 26.20
C ASP A 221 39.88 -22.09 27.65
N HIS A 222 38.68 -21.61 27.99
CA HIS A 222 38.07 -21.80 29.30
C HIS A 222 36.86 -22.78 29.26
N ILE A 223 36.83 -23.68 28.29
CA ILE A 223 35.68 -24.59 28.05
C ILE A 223 35.34 -25.47 29.28
N ASP A 224 36.31 -25.71 30.12
CA ASP A 224 36.16 -26.51 31.36
C ASP A 224 35.29 -25.80 32.42
N GLU A 225 35.15 -24.50 32.35
CA GLU A 225 34.27 -23.73 33.23
C GLU A 225 32.80 -23.75 32.77
N VAL A 226 32.54 -24.18 31.53
CA VAL A 226 31.19 -24.37 31.00
C VAL A 226 30.70 -25.76 31.40
N THR A 227 29.47 -25.85 31.94
CA THR A 227 28.92 -27.09 32.45
C THR A 227 27.71 -27.56 31.66
N GLY A 228 27.39 -28.84 31.80
CA GLY A 228 26.16 -29.48 31.30
C GLY A 228 26.09 -29.56 29.76
N LYS A 229 24.86 -29.59 29.22
CA LYS A 229 24.59 -29.77 27.78
C LYS A 229 25.20 -28.66 26.88
N THR A 230 25.45 -27.49 27.43
CA THR A 230 26.06 -26.39 26.68
C THR A 230 27.52 -26.70 26.34
N LYS A 231 28.28 -27.26 27.29
CA LYS A 231 29.65 -27.71 27.05
C LYS A 231 29.71 -28.77 25.94
N GLU A 232 28.84 -29.77 26.04
CA GLU A 232 28.79 -30.85 25.04
C GLU A 232 28.52 -30.32 23.62
N LYS A 233 27.56 -29.37 23.49
CA LYS A 233 27.25 -28.75 22.21
C LYS A 233 28.43 -27.98 21.65
N LEU A 234 29.08 -27.15 22.46
CA LEU A 234 30.26 -26.38 22.07
C LEU A 234 31.40 -27.28 21.60
N LEU A 235 31.68 -28.36 22.31
CA LEU A 235 32.72 -29.32 21.94
C LEU A 235 32.40 -30.08 20.65
N ASN A 236 31.15 -30.44 20.42
CA ASN A 236 30.72 -31.18 19.23
C ASN A 236 30.76 -30.38 17.97
N ASP A 237 30.47 -29.07 18.05
CA ASP A 237 30.36 -28.17 16.90
C ASP A 237 31.46 -27.08 16.90
N LYS A 238 32.63 -27.36 17.52
CA LYS A 238 33.75 -26.40 17.62
C LYS A 238 34.16 -25.83 16.24
N ASP A 239 34.37 -26.71 15.28
CA ASP A 239 34.83 -26.32 13.94
C ASP A 239 33.77 -25.49 13.22
N ASN A 240 32.49 -25.82 13.40
CA ASN A 240 31.40 -25.01 12.88
C ASN A 240 31.35 -23.60 13.49
N ALA A 241 31.66 -23.46 14.79
CA ALA A 241 31.68 -22.16 15.45
C ALA A 241 32.74 -21.24 14.84
N PHE A 242 33.96 -21.76 14.65
CA PHE A 242 35.08 -20.99 14.08
C PHE A 242 34.83 -20.66 12.60
N MET A 243 34.41 -21.64 11.79
CA MET A 243 34.05 -21.42 10.39
C MET A 243 32.92 -20.38 10.28
N SER A 244 31.89 -20.48 11.12
CA SER A 244 30.78 -19.51 11.13
C SER A 244 31.23 -18.10 11.50
N LYS A 245 32.18 -17.95 12.43
CA LYS A 245 32.79 -16.67 12.77
C LYS A 245 33.54 -16.10 11.58
N GLU A 246 34.36 -16.91 10.90
CA GLU A 246 35.14 -16.50 9.72
C GLU A 246 34.25 -16.00 8.59
N ILE A 247 33.20 -16.76 8.24
CA ILE A 247 32.23 -16.40 7.20
C ILE A 247 31.43 -15.15 7.55
N ALA A 248 31.04 -14.97 8.83
CA ALA A 248 30.31 -13.80 9.31
C ALA A 248 31.19 -12.54 9.41
N THR A 249 32.50 -12.69 9.34
CA THR A 249 33.45 -11.55 9.41
C THR A 249 33.45 -10.75 8.11
N ILE A 250 33.22 -9.47 8.23
CA ILE A 250 33.28 -8.53 7.09
C ILE A 250 34.75 -8.27 6.73
N TYR A 251 35.08 -8.48 5.46
CA TYR A 251 36.41 -8.18 4.95
C TYR A 251 36.54 -6.68 4.72
N ARG A 252 37.63 -6.08 5.23
CA ARG A 252 37.81 -4.62 5.30
C ARG A 252 38.96 -4.06 4.43
N ASP A 253 39.46 -4.85 3.46
CA ASP A 253 40.55 -4.49 2.59
C ASP A 253 40.25 -4.85 1.11
N VAL A 254 38.99 -4.56 0.67
CA VAL A 254 38.60 -4.77 -0.72
C VAL A 254 39.42 -3.89 -1.65
N PRO A 255 39.96 -4.41 -2.78
CA PRO A 255 40.77 -3.65 -3.71
C PRO A 255 39.97 -2.66 -4.55
N ILE A 256 39.42 -1.64 -3.89
CA ILE A 256 38.64 -0.55 -4.50
C ILE A 256 39.27 0.80 -4.16
N ASP A 257 38.92 1.80 -4.92
CA ASP A 257 39.37 3.17 -4.65
C ASP A 257 38.52 3.75 -3.49
N THR A 258 39.15 3.97 -2.36
CA THR A 258 38.53 4.48 -1.13
C THR A 258 38.77 5.98 -0.91
N ASP A 259 39.13 6.72 -1.94
CA ASP A 259 39.27 8.17 -1.87
C ASP A 259 37.90 8.82 -1.53
N LEU A 260 37.81 9.37 -0.34
CA LEU A 260 36.55 9.93 0.19
C LEU A 260 36.07 11.12 -0.65
N GLU A 261 36.97 11.93 -1.22
CA GLU A 261 36.59 13.06 -2.07
C GLU A 261 35.83 12.63 -3.33
N LYS A 262 36.01 11.38 -3.78
CA LYS A 262 35.29 10.83 -4.95
C LYS A 262 33.85 10.41 -4.67
N ILE A 263 33.47 10.31 -3.40
CA ILE A 263 32.11 9.98 -2.98
C ILE A 263 31.38 11.19 -2.38
N LYS A 264 31.96 12.38 -2.54
CA LYS A 264 31.29 13.62 -2.13
C LYS A 264 29.94 13.75 -2.80
N TYR A 265 28.93 14.08 -2.01
CA TYR A 265 27.57 14.26 -2.52
C TYR A 265 27.47 15.54 -3.33
N THR A 266 27.23 15.41 -4.61
CA THR A 266 27.20 16.54 -5.54
C THR A 266 25.81 17.16 -5.72
N GLY A 267 24.81 16.59 -5.07
CA GLY A 267 23.42 16.96 -5.29
C GLY A 267 22.84 16.32 -6.57
N VAL A 268 21.57 16.53 -6.79
CA VAL A 268 20.83 15.91 -7.90
C VAL A 268 21.22 16.58 -9.22
N ASP A 269 21.63 15.80 -10.22
CA ASP A 269 21.66 16.21 -11.63
C ASP A 269 20.21 16.28 -12.14
N VAL A 270 19.60 17.44 -12.02
CA VAL A 270 18.16 17.66 -12.24
C VAL A 270 17.72 17.17 -13.61
N LEU A 271 18.50 17.44 -14.66
CA LEU A 271 18.13 17.07 -16.03
C LEU A 271 18.09 15.56 -16.23
N LYS A 272 19.16 14.85 -15.84
CA LYS A 272 19.22 13.39 -15.95
C LYS A 272 18.23 12.69 -15.01
N TYR A 273 18.03 13.25 -13.84
CA TYR A 273 17.11 12.66 -12.87
C TYR A 273 15.66 12.79 -13.33
N VAL A 274 15.26 13.95 -13.86
CA VAL A 274 13.92 14.16 -14.45
C VAL A 274 13.73 13.23 -15.64
N GLU A 275 14.69 13.10 -16.56
CA GLU A 275 14.63 12.18 -17.69
C GLU A 275 14.38 10.72 -17.26
N LEU A 276 15.10 10.24 -16.25
CA LEU A 276 14.88 8.89 -15.69
C LEU A 276 13.52 8.74 -14.98
N LEU A 277 13.08 9.78 -14.26
CA LEU A 277 11.77 9.76 -13.61
C LEU A 277 10.63 9.77 -14.64
N GLU A 278 10.79 10.47 -15.76
CA GLU A 278 9.84 10.45 -16.90
C GLU A 278 9.81 9.07 -17.55
N GLU A 279 10.97 8.45 -17.84
CA GLU A 279 11.03 7.07 -18.36
C GLU A 279 10.34 6.04 -17.45
N LEU A 280 10.40 6.27 -16.13
CA LEU A 280 9.76 5.44 -15.12
C LEU A 280 8.32 5.84 -14.82
N GLU A 281 7.84 6.97 -15.39
CA GLU A 281 6.52 7.55 -15.17
C GLU A 281 6.28 7.97 -13.69
N PHE A 282 7.32 8.49 -13.05
CA PHE A 282 7.27 8.93 -11.64
C PHE A 282 6.94 10.42 -11.50
N TYR A 283 5.90 10.89 -12.18
CA TYR A 283 5.51 12.32 -12.23
C TYR A 283 5.25 12.92 -10.86
N SER A 284 4.73 12.13 -9.92
CA SER A 284 4.53 12.56 -8.54
C SER A 284 5.84 12.92 -7.82
N LEU A 285 6.96 12.31 -8.20
CA LEU A 285 8.27 12.64 -7.67
C LEU A 285 8.83 13.90 -8.32
N ILE A 286 8.66 14.05 -9.63
CA ILE A 286 9.05 15.26 -10.38
C ILE A 286 8.34 16.49 -9.80
N LYS A 287 7.04 16.39 -9.57
CA LYS A 287 6.23 17.48 -8.99
C LYS A 287 6.73 17.90 -7.59
N LYS A 288 7.18 16.97 -6.76
CA LYS A 288 7.72 17.25 -5.42
C LYS A 288 9.05 17.98 -5.43
N MET A 289 9.77 17.97 -6.56
CA MET A 289 11.09 18.61 -6.66
C MET A 289 11.02 20.13 -6.78
N ASN A 290 9.82 20.74 -6.96
CA ASN A 290 9.63 22.17 -7.17
C ASN A 290 10.60 22.76 -8.22
N ILE A 291 10.82 22.02 -9.31
CA ILE A 291 11.73 22.44 -10.39
C ILE A 291 11.09 23.63 -11.13
N PRO A 292 11.84 24.70 -11.43
CA PRO A 292 11.35 25.78 -12.28
C PRO A 292 10.85 25.23 -13.61
N GLU A 293 9.70 25.70 -14.09
CA GLU A 293 9.03 25.24 -15.33
C GLU A 293 9.96 25.28 -16.57
N GLU A 294 10.95 26.14 -16.56
CA GLU A 294 11.96 26.31 -17.63
C GLU A 294 12.91 25.09 -17.79
N VAL A 295 13.00 24.21 -16.79
CA VAL A 295 13.90 23.05 -16.79
C VAL A 295 13.17 21.77 -17.20
N VAL A 296 11.87 21.72 -17.06
CA VAL A 296 11.04 20.61 -17.52
C VAL A 296 10.80 20.82 -19.00
N LYS A 297 11.41 20.01 -19.85
CA LYS A 297 11.13 19.98 -21.30
C LYS A 297 9.61 19.98 -21.50
N GLU A 298 9.15 20.80 -22.44
CA GLU A 298 7.76 20.95 -22.85
C GLU A 298 7.01 19.62 -22.76
N ASN A 299 6.32 19.41 -21.64
CA ASN A 299 5.28 18.39 -21.58
C ASN A 299 4.23 18.77 -22.62
N LYS A 300 3.71 17.80 -23.35
CA LYS A 300 2.73 17.92 -24.44
C LYS A 300 1.43 18.68 -24.11
N MET A 301 1.33 19.32 -22.96
CA MET A 301 0.18 20.13 -22.60
C MET A 301 0.30 21.53 -23.19
N GLN A 302 -0.13 21.65 -24.43
CA GLN A 302 -0.64 22.95 -24.90
C GLN A 302 -1.72 23.41 -23.92
N GLU A 303 -1.68 24.69 -23.50
CA GLU A 303 -2.73 25.25 -22.66
C GLU A 303 -4.10 24.99 -23.29
N VAL A 304 -5.04 24.45 -22.49
CA VAL A 304 -6.40 24.26 -22.94
C VAL A 304 -7.08 25.65 -23.04
N GLU A 305 -7.76 25.90 -24.14
CA GLU A 305 -8.60 27.07 -24.24
C GLU A 305 -9.80 26.89 -23.29
N VAL A 306 -10.08 27.95 -22.50
CA VAL A 306 -11.17 27.89 -21.50
C VAL A 306 -12.32 28.79 -22.00
N ASN A 307 -13.38 28.15 -22.47
CA ASN A 307 -14.62 28.82 -22.89
C ASN A 307 -15.75 28.44 -21.92
N ILE A 308 -16.16 29.39 -21.07
CA ILE A 308 -17.26 29.16 -20.12
C ILE A 308 -18.57 29.57 -20.82
N VAL A 309 -19.49 28.60 -20.94
CA VAL A 309 -20.77 28.75 -21.60
C VAL A 309 -21.77 29.43 -20.67
N THR A 310 -22.40 30.48 -21.10
CA THR A 310 -23.51 31.16 -20.40
C THR A 310 -24.85 31.03 -21.13
N ASP A 311 -24.84 30.60 -22.41
CA ASP A 311 -26.01 30.49 -23.27
C ASP A 311 -25.82 29.28 -24.22
N LEU A 312 -26.59 28.23 -24.02
CA LEU A 312 -26.48 26.99 -24.79
C LEU A 312 -27.03 27.08 -26.21
N GLU A 313 -27.93 28.05 -26.50
CA GLU A 313 -28.48 28.23 -27.85
C GLU A 313 -27.38 28.61 -28.87
N LYS A 314 -26.29 29.18 -28.40
CA LYS A 314 -25.15 29.59 -29.23
C LYS A 314 -24.08 28.51 -29.40
N VAL A 315 -24.20 27.41 -28.67
CA VAL A 315 -23.21 26.33 -28.69
C VAL A 315 -23.54 25.37 -29.82
N LYS A 316 -22.59 25.18 -30.73
CA LYS A 316 -22.62 24.10 -31.73
C LYS A 316 -21.39 23.25 -31.54
N ILE A 317 -21.59 21.96 -31.40
CA ILE A 317 -20.51 20.96 -31.30
C ILE A 317 -20.52 20.17 -32.61
N GLU A 318 -19.42 20.21 -33.31
CA GLU A 318 -19.22 19.45 -34.55
C GLU A 318 -18.33 18.23 -34.24
N GLY A 319 -18.74 17.05 -34.71
CA GLY A 319 -18.05 15.79 -34.46
C GLY A 319 -18.31 15.20 -33.06
N ASP A 320 -17.72 14.04 -32.84
CA ASP A 320 -17.79 13.32 -31.58
C ASP A 320 -16.94 14.02 -30.51
N TYR A 321 -17.26 13.83 -29.25
CA TYR A 321 -16.59 14.56 -28.18
C TYR A 321 -16.51 13.80 -26.87
N ALA A 322 -15.48 14.11 -26.09
CA ALA A 322 -15.40 13.69 -24.70
C ALA A 322 -16.12 14.66 -23.78
N LEU A 323 -16.69 14.16 -22.72
CA LEU A 323 -17.26 14.95 -21.64
C LEU A 323 -16.79 14.46 -20.27
N TYR A 324 -16.65 15.41 -19.34
CA TYR A 324 -16.40 15.10 -17.94
C TYR A 324 -17.31 15.94 -17.04
N LEU A 325 -18.05 15.28 -16.14
CA LEU A 325 -18.92 15.93 -15.17
C LEU A 325 -18.19 16.07 -13.83
N GLU A 326 -18.00 17.30 -13.36
CA GLU A 326 -17.35 17.64 -12.12
C GLU A 326 -18.36 17.80 -10.98
N ILE A 327 -17.98 17.31 -9.78
CA ILE A 327 -18.79 17.45 -8.56
C ILE A 327 -17.93 18.01 -7.42
N LEU A 328 -18.55 18.68 -6.46
CA LEU A 328 -17.90 19.09 -5.22
C LEU A 328 -18.22 18.08 -4.13
N GLY A 329 -17.31 17.15 -3.88
CA GLY A 329 -17.45 16.04 -2.95
C GLY A 329 -17.11 14.69 -3.58
N SER A 330 -17.37 13.61 -2.87
CA SER A 330 -17.08 12.24 -3.28
C SER A 330 -18.32 11.35 -3.46
N ASN A 331 -19.48 11.79 -2.95
CA ASN A 331 -20.74 11.06 -3.04
C ASN A 331 -21.69 11.74 -4.03
N TYR A 332 -21.66 11.31 -5.28
CA TYR A 332 -22.48 11.91 -6.34
C TYR A 332 -24.00 11.78 -6.15
N HIS A 333 -24.46 10.98 -5.18
CA HIS A 333 -25.88 10.96 -4.79
C HIS A 333 -26.30 12.17 -3.96
N LYS A 334 -25.36 12.80 -3.25
CA LYS A 334 -25.64 13.87 -2.28
C LYS A 334 -24.90 15.18 -2.64
N ASP A 335 -23.76 15.07 -3.29
CA ASP A 335 -22.85 16.20 -3.50
C ASP A 335 -23.26 17.06 -4.71
N LYS A 336 -22.79 18.32 -4.69
CA LYS A 336 -23.15 19.34 -5.67
C LYS A 336 -22.48 19.09 -7.02
N PRO A 337 -23.21 18.90 -8.13
CA PRO A 337 -22.63 18.96 -9.45
C PRO A 337 -22.23 20.40 -9.80
N LEU A 338 -21.01 20.58 -10.31
CA LEU A 338 -20.44 21.89 -10.66
C LEU A 338 -20.68 22.23 -12.12
N GLY A 339 -20.48 21.29 -13.03
CA GLY A 339 -20.67 21.49 -14.46
C GLY A 339 -20.09 20.37 -15.29
N VAL A 340 -20.18 20.54 -16.60
CA VAL A 340 -19.69 19.58 -17.60
C VAL A 340 -18.68 20.27 -18.52
N ALA A 341 -17.49 19.69 -18.66
CA ALA A 341 -16.57 20.07 -19.73
C ALA A 341 -16.83 19.22 -20.97
N ILE A 342 -16.70 19.82 -22.15
CA ILE A 342 -16.77 19.17 -23.45
C ILE A 342 -15.49 19.47 -24.21
N TYR A 343 -14.88 18.43 -24.78
CA TYR A 343 -13.63 18.56 -25.52
C TYR A 343 -13.60 17.68 -26.77
N ASN A 344 -13.16 18.25 -27.87
CA ASN A 344 -12.66 17.57 -29.07
C ASN A 344 -11.65 18.49 -29.79
N GLU A 345 -11.17 18.12 -30.97
CA GLU A 345 -10.16 18.89 -31.71
C GLU A 345 -10.57 20.35 -31.99
N ASN A 346 -11.87 20.62 -32.10
CA ASN A 346 -12.41 21.94 -32.46
C ASN A 346 -13.18 22.62 -31.33
N THR A 347 -13.38 21.90 -30.21
CA THR A 347 -14.26 22.36 -29.13
C THR A 347 -13.58 22.18 -27.79
N SER A 348 -13.50 23.26 -27.02
CA SER A 348 -12.99 23.24 -25.64
C SER A 348 -13.87 24.19 -24.83
N LEU A 349 -14.83 23.63 -24.06
CA LEU A 349 -15.79 24.45 -23.33
C LEU A 349 -16.21 23.81 -22.00
N TYR A 350 -16.63 24.67 -21.08
CA TYR A 350 -17.20 24.30 -19.79
C TYR A 350 -18.61 24.88 -19.66
N ILE A 351 -19.56 24.02 -19.31
CA ILE A 351 -20.97 24.37 -19.11
C ILE A 351 -21.25 24.26 -17.62
N PRO A 352 -21.46 25.36 -16.88
CA PRO A 352 -21.93 25.32 -15.51
C PRO A 352 -23.23 24.50 -15.40
N PHE A 353 -23.39 23.71 -14.33
CA PHE A 353 -24.51 22.80 -14.21
C PHE A 353 -25.88 23.49 -14.25
N GLU A 354 -25.98 24.69 -13.68
CA GLU A 354 -27.19 25.50 -13.71
C GLU A 354 -27.54 26.02 -15.13
N VAL A 355 -26.55 26.19 -15.99
CA VAL A 355 -26.77 26.52 -17.41
C VAL A 355 -27.22 25.27 -18.17
N LEU A 356 -26.62 24.11 -17.89
CA LEU A 356 -27.00 22.83 -18.51
C LEU A 356 -28.47 22.49 -18.23
N LYS A 357 -28.98 22.75 -17.03
CA LYS A 357 -30.39 22.54 -16.65
C LYS A 357 -31.40 23.29 -17.52
N GLN A 358 -30.98 24.36 -18.17
CA GLN A 358 -31.86 25.15 -19.04
C GLN A 358 -32.14 24.47 -20.38
N ALA A 359 -31.35 23.48 -20.77
CA ALA A 359 -31.51 22.71 -22.01
C ALA A 359 -31.44 21.20 -21.75
N PRO A 360 -32.51 20.56 -21.25
CA PRO A 360 -32.51 19.16 -20.82
C PRO A 360 -32.03 18.16 -21.86
N ASP A 361 -32.27 18.43 -23.12
CA ASP A 361 -31.92 17.55 -24.24
C ASP A 361 -30.56 17.87 -24.88
N PHE A 362 -29.77 18.80 -24.33
CA PHE A 362 -28.50 19.24 -24.95
C PHE A 362 -27.53 18.08 -25.18
N LEU A 363 -27.42 17.16 -24.22
CA LEU A 363 -26.55 15.99 -24.31
C LEU A 363 -27.21 14.79 -25.02
N CYS A 364 -28.44 14.93 -25.52
CA CYS A 364 -29.17 13.91 -26.29
C CYS A 364 -28.88 13.95 -27.80
N SER A 365 -27.89 14.71 -28.23
CA SER A 365 -27.48 14.85 -29.64
C SER A 365 -27.01 13.52 -30.25
N GLU A 366 -26.98 13.47 -31.60
CA GLU A 366 -26.61 12.27 -32.36
C GLU A 366 -25.12 11.93 -32.30
N GLN A 367 -24.24 12.91 -31.94
CA GLN A 367 -22.81 12.70 -31.84
C GLN A 367 -22.47 11.62 -30.80
N GLU A 368 -21.44 10.87 -31.10
CA GLU A 368 -20.88 9.91 -30.15
C GLU A 368 -20.16 10.61 -28.99
N LYS A 369 -20.31 10.11 -27.79
CA LYS A 369 -19.75 10.70 -26.57
C LYS A 369 -18.87 9.69 -25.84
N TYR A 370 -17.82 10.22 -25.24
CA TYR A 370 -16.88 9.48 -24.41
C TYR A 370 -16.81 10.12 -23.04
N THR A 371 -16.72 9.32 -21.99
CA THR A 371 -16.66 9.88 -20.63
C THR A 371 -15.78 9.06 -19.69
N TYR A 372 -15.70 9.46 -18.45
CA TYR A 372 -15.12 8.72 -17.34
C TYR A 372 -16.20 8.57 -16.27
N ASP A 373 -16.51 7.32 -15.86
CA ASP A 373 -17.60 6.98 -14.95
C ASP A 373 -18.97 7.42 -15.48
N LEU A 374 -19.40 6.80 -16.58
CA LEU A 374 -20.68 7.08 -17.22
C LEU A 374 -21.87 6.89 -16.26
N LYS A 375 -21.78 5.93 -15.34
CA LYS A 375 -22.86 5.68 -14.36
C LYS A 375 -23.08 6.91 -13.47
N LYS A 376 -22.00 7.50 -12.94
CA LYS A 376 -22.08 8.77 -12.17
C LYS A 376 -22.69 9.90 -12.99
N VAL A 377 -22.19 10.07 -14.21
CA VAL A 377 -22.70 11.11 -15.13
C VAL A 377 -24.19 10.94 -15.37
N TRP A 378 -24.59 9.74 -15.75
CA TRP A 378 -25.99 9.45 -16.09
C TRP A 378 -26.93 9.57 -14.88
N TYR A 379 -26.51 9.05 -13.71
CA TYR A 379 -27.27 9.20 -12.47
C TYR A 379 -27.53 10.67 -12.12
N ILE A 380 -26.48 11.52 -12.15
CA ILE A 380 -26.60 12.95 -11.83
C ILE A 380 -27.55 13.64 -12.81
N LEU A 381 -27.40 13.37 -14.11
CA LEU A 381 -28.26 13.94 -15.14
C LEU A 381 -29.73 13.55 -14.92
N LYS A 382 -30.02 12.25 -14.80
CA LYS A 382 -31.40 11.73 -14.58
C LYS A 382 -32.04 12.29 -13.32
N LYS A 383 -31.30 12.32 -12.22
CA LYS A 383 -31.77 12.89 -10.95
C LYS A 383 -32.16 14.36 -11.06
N ASN A 384 -31.55 15.11 -11.98
CA ASN A 384 -31.83 16.52 -12.22
C ASN A 384 -32.73 16.78 -13.43
N GLY A 385 -33.42 15.78 -13.98
CA GLY A 385 -34.33 15.90 -15.10
C GLY A 385 -33.64 16.09 -16.46
N LEU A 386 -32.38 15.74 -16.56
CA LEU A 386 -31.55 15.77 -17.76
C LEU A 386 -31.33 14.34 -18.29
N ASP A 387 -30.85 14.22 -19.53
CA ASP A 387 -30.47 12.92 -20.10
C ASP A 387 -29.23 13.03 -20.98
N ILE A 388 -28.61 11.87 -21.27
CA ILE A 388 -27.51 11.74 -22.21
C ILE A 388 -27.77 10.55 -23.13
N LYS A 389 -27.44 10.67 -24.41
CA LYS A 389 -27.55 9.60 -25.41
C LYS A 389 -26.24 9.44 -26.16
N ASN A 390 -26.09 8.29 -26.79
CA ASN A 390 -24.95 7.96 -27.64
C ASN A 390 -23.61 8.11 -26.90
N CYS A 391 -23.54 7.64 -25.65
CA CYS A 391 -22.31 7.54 -24.89
C CYS A 391 -21.89 6.08 -24.81
N HIS A 392 -20.96 5.67 -25.68
CA HIS A 392 -20.60 4.26 -25.89
C HIS A 392 -19.21 3.90 -25.39
N PHE A 393 -18.47 4.86 -24.85
CA PHE A 393 -17.14 4.64 -24.32
C PHE A 393 -16.95 5.27 -22.92
N ASP A 394 -16.59 4.42 -21.96
CA ASP A 394 -16.21 4.81 -20.61
C ASP A 394 -14.75 4.50 -20.36
N THR A 395 -13.93 5.54 -20.24
CA THR A 395 -12.48 5.44 -20.03
C THR A 395 -12.12 4.70 -18.73
N MET A 396 -12.94 4.85 -17.67
CA MET A 396 -12.72 4.15 -16.41
C MET A 396 -12.91 2.63 -16.55
N ILE A 397 -13.98 2.22 -17.24
CA ILE A 397 -14.28 0.80 -17.48
C ILE A 397 -13.21 0.19 -18.41
N ALA A 398 -12.84 0.89 -19.50
CA ALA A 398 -11.78 0.42 -20.39
C ALA A 398 -10.45 0.22 -19.64
N ALA A 399 -10.03 1.20 -18.85
CA ALA A 399 -8.82 1.12 -18.04
C ALA A 399 -8.89 0.00 -16.98
N TYR A 400 -10.07 -0.22 -16.39
CA TYR A 400 -10.27 -1.33 -15.45
C TYR A 400 -10.05 -2.70 -16.08
N LEU A 401 -10.63 -2.95 -17.25
CA LEU A 401 -10.44 -4.22 -17.98
C LEU A 401 -8.98 -4.44 -18.36
N LEU A 402 -8.29 -3.38 -18.77
CA LEU A 402 -6.86 -3.39 -19.09
C LEU A 402 -5.93 -3.44 -17.88
N ASN A 403 -6.46 -3.62 -16.68
CA ASN A 403 -5.71 -3.64 -15.41
C ASN A 403 -4.85 -2.39 -15.15
N ASP A 404 -5.21 -1.25 -15.74
CA ASP A 404 -4.55 0.01 -15.46
C ASP A 404 -4.80 0.43 -14.00
N ASN A 405 -3.91 1.27 -13.46
CA ASN A 405 -4.04 1.74 -12.09
C ASN A 405 -5.12 2.82 -11.98
N ILE A 406 -6.36 2.40 -11.83
CA ILE A 406 -7.49 3.29 -11.57
C ILE A 406 -7.75 3.42 -10.07
N LYS A 407 -8.07 4.63 -9.65
CA LYS A 407 -8.54 4.97 -8.30
C LYS A 407 -9.74 5.92 -8.43
N ASP A 408 -10.22 6.43 -7.31
CA ASP A 408 -11.40 7.30 -7.27
C ASP A 408 -11.23 8.64 -8.03
N ASP A 409 -9.99 9.00 -8.39
CA ASP A 409 -9.67 10.23 -9.13
C ASP A 409 -9.05 9.90 -10.49
N ILE A 410 -9.63 10.42 -11.56
CA ILE A 410 -9.14 10.31 -12.95
C ILE A 410 -7.68 10.73 -13.11
N ALA A 411 -7.19 11.64 -12.24
CA ALA A 411 -5.82 12.11 -12.26
C ALA A 411 -4.80 10.97 -12.06
N TYR A 412 -5.16 9.88 -11.36
CA TYR A 412 -4.28 8.71 -11.23
C TYR A 412 -4.04 8.04 -12.58
N LEU A 413 -5.09 7.83 -13.36
CA LEU A 413 -4.98 7.23 -14.69
C LEU A 413 -4.26 8.17 -15.66
N ALA A 414 -4.66 9.45 -15.66
CA ALA A 414 -4.13 10.45 -16.57
C ALA A 414 -2.63 10.72 -16.34
N ASN A 415 -2.21 10.85 -15.07
CA ASN A 415 -0.81 11.11 -14.74
C ASN A 415 0.10 9.88 -14.97
N ASN A 416 -0.46 8.68 -15.04
CA ASN A 416 0.26 7.48 -15.49
C ASN A 416 0.47 7.44 -17.01
N LYS A 417 -0.21 8.32 -17.75
CA LYS A 417 -0.15 8.45 -19.23
C LYS A 417 0.41 9.81 -19.69
N ASP A 418 1.27 10.43 -18.87
CA ASP A 418 1.95 11.71 -19.16
C ASP A 418 1.06 12.95 -19.22
N TYR A 419 -0.18 12.87 -18.71
CA TYR A 419 -1.05 14.02 -18.54
C TYR A 419 -0.88 14.63 -17.16
N ASN A 420 -0.42 15.89 -17.08
CA ASN A 420 -0.24 16.58 -15.79
C ASN A 420 -1.58 17.14 -15.26
N ILE A 421 -2.51 16.25 -14.88
CA ILE A 421 -3.82 16.62 -14.31
C ILE A 421 -3.71 16.71 -12.79
N SER A 422 -4.20 17.83 -12.23
CA SER A 422 -4.25 18.02 -10.79
C SER A 422 -5.18 17.02 -10.11
N PHE A 423 -4.74 16.47 -8.97
CA PHE A 423 -5.61 15.64 -8.15
C PHE A 423 -6.76 16.47 -7.56
N TYR A 424 -7.87 15.78 -7.28
CA TYR A 424 -9.06 16.43 -6.70
C TYR A 424 -8.73 17.22 -5.43
N GLU A 425 -8.00 16.66 -4.48
CA GLU A 425 -7.62 17.35 -3.24
C GLU A 425 -6.73 18.58 -3.44
N GLU A 426 -5.99 18.66 -4.54
CA GLU A 426 -5.16 19.82 -4.88
C GLU A 426 -6.02 21.00 -5.37
N VAL A 427 -7.17 20.71 -5.97
CA VAL A 427 -8.09 21.73 -6.53
C VAL A 427 -9.12 22.17 -5.49
N TYR A 428 -9.70 21.22 -4.78
CA TYR A 428 -10.86 21.45 -3.89
C TYR A 428 -10.53 21.30 -2.40
N GLY A 429 -9.35 20.77 -2.04
CA GLY A 429 -9.01 20.45 -0.66
C GLY A 429 -9.44 19.03 -0.25
N LYS A 430 -9.27 18.70 1.02
CA LYS A 430 -9.55 17.35 1.54
C LYS A 430 -11.04 17.04 1.54
N ILE A 431 -11.39 15.80 1.23
CA ILE A 431 -12.76 15.28 1.28
C ILE A 431 -13.39 15.57 2.67
N GLY A 432 -14.59 16.14 2.66
CA GLY A 432 -15.32 16.61 3.85
C GLY A 432 -14.91 18.01 4.35
N LYS A 433 -14.01 18.70 3.65
CA LYS A 433 -13.57 20.09 3.90
C LYS A 433 -13.29 20.82 2.58
N GLU A 434 -14.03 20.49 1.55
CA GLU A 434 -13.87 21.06 0.22
C GLU A 434 -14.19 22.54 0.21
N VAL A 435 -13.46 23.27 -0.64
CA VAL A 435 -13.69 24.67 -0.94
C VAL A 435 -13.90 24.78 -2.44
N GLU A 436 -15.00 25.41 -2.85
CA GLU A 436 -15.29 25.68 -4.26
C GLU A 436 -14.40 26.82 -4.76
N PRO A 437 -13.46 26.60 -5.71
CA PRO A 437 -12.62 27.65 -6.25
C PRO A 437 -13.36 28.49 -7.28
N ASP A 438 -12.68 29.51 -7.84
CA ASP A 438 -13.25 30.34 -8.90
C ASP A 438 -13.59 29.51 -10.14
N ILE A 439 -14.67 29.91 -10.82
CA ILE A 439 -15.22 29.15 -11.95
C ILE A 439 -14.20 28.93 -13.08
N GLU A 440 -13.29 29.87 -13.32
CA GLU A 440 -12.21 29.72 -14.29
C GLU A 440 -11.27 28.56 -13.95
N ILE A 441 -10.97 28.35 -12.66
CA ILE A 441 -10.14 27.24 -12.18
C ILE A 441 -10.90 25.92 -12.39
N ILE A 442 -12.18 25.88 -11.99
CA ILE A 442 -13.03 24.71 -12.17
C ILE A 442 -13.10 24.35 -13.66
N ALA A 443 -13.41 25.33 -14.52
CA ALA A 443 -13.53 25.14 -15.96
C ALA A 443 -12.23 24.59 -16.56
N LYS A 444 -11.09 25.21 -16.27
CA LYS A 444 -9.79 24.77 -16.77
C LYS A 444 -9.51 23.33 -16.36
N LYS A 445 -9.66 23.00 -15.06
CA LYS A 445 -9.36 21.68 -14.54
C LYS A 445 -10.31 20.60 -15.04
N THR A 446 -11.56 20.93 -15.28
CA THR A 446 -12.54 20.01 -15.84
C THR A 446 -12.30 19.76 -17.34
N ILE A 447 -11.92 20.81 -18.10
CA ILE A 447 -11.55 20.66 -19.51
C ILE A 447 -10.28 19.83 -19.68
N GLU A 448 -9.27 19.99 -18.83
CA GLU A 448 -8.06 19.14 -18.82
C GLU A 448 -8.43 17.64 -18.70
N LYS A 449 -9.40 17.29 -17.87
CA LYS A 449 -9.91 15.93 -17.72
C LYS A 449 -10.66 15.43 -18.96
N ALA A 450 -11.54 16.27 -19.55
CA ALA A 450 -12.25 15.94 -20.78
C ALA A 450 -11.29 15.74 -21.96
N ARG A 451 -10.24 16.56 -22.07
CA ARG A 451 -9.18 16.40 -23.06
C ARG A 451 -8.48 15.06 -22.93
N PHE A 452 -8.10 14.66 -21.72
CA PHE A 452 -7.49 13.35 -21.48
C PHE A 452 -8.38 12.20 -21.95
N ILE A 453 -9.70 12.26 -21.66
CA ILE A 453 -10.66 11.25 -22.10
C ILE A 453 -10.66 11.15 -23.63
N TYR A 454 -10.69 12.30 -24.32
CA TYR A 454 -10.72 12.36 -25.79
C TYR A 454 -9.44 11.75 -26.40
N GLU A 455 -8.28 12.20 -25.94
CA GLU A 455 -6.98 11.82 -26.50
C GLU A 455 -6.58 10.37 -26.15
N SER A 456 -7.03 9.81 -25.00
CA SER A 456 -6.69 8.44 -24.57
C SER A 456 -7.61 7.37 -25.16
N LYS A 457 -8.75 7.74 -25.77
CA LYS A 457 -9.74 6.77 -26.26
C LYS A 457 -9.16 5.77 -27.25
N THR A 458 -8.51 6.25 -28.31
CA THR A 458 -7.99 5.40 -29.39
C THR A 458 -6.98 4.38 -28.87
N GLU A 459 -6.05 4.79 -28.02
CA GLU A 459 -5.08 3.90 -27.39
C GLU A 459 -5.77 2.80 -26.57
N LEU A 460 -6.77 3.17 -25.78
CA LEU A 460 -7.50 2.22 -24.94
C LEU A 460 -8.32 1.24 -25.79
N GLU A 461 -8.93 1.68 -26.89
CA GLU A 461 -9.63 0.81 -27.83
C GLU A 461 -8.69 -0.19 -28.51
N GLU A 462 -7.54 0.24 -29.00
CA GLU A 462 -6.52 -0.64 -29.59
C GLU A 462 -6.02 -1.68 -28.59
N ARG A 463 -5.86 -1.29 -27.33
CA ARG A 463 -5.47 -2.22 -26.26
C ARG A 463 -6.57 -3.22 -25.92
N LEU A 464 -7.83 -2.80 -25.85
CA LEU A 464 -8.96 -3.72 -25.66
C LEU A 464 -9.05 -4.75 -26.81
N GLU A 465 -8.78 -4.33 -28.04
CA GLU A 465 -8.70 -5.22 -29.19
C GLU A 465 -7.55 -6.23 -29.06
N SER A 466 -6.36 -5.77 -28.70
CA SER A 466 -5.17 -6.61 -28.55
C SER A 466 -5.29 -7.64 -27.42
N GLU A 467 -6.01 -7.32 -26.36
CA GLU A 467 -6.26 -8.21 -25.21
C GLU A 467 -7.53 -9.07 -25.38
N ASN A 468 -8.30 -8.88 -26.47
CA ASN A 468 -9.56 -9.56 -26.79
C ASN A 468 -10.71 -9.24 -25.79
N ASP A 469 -10.69 -8.06 -25.17
CA ASP A 469 -11.68 -7.64 -24.19
C ASP A 469 -12.81 -6.78 -24.77
N VAL A 470 -12.82 -6.49 -26.07
CA VAL A 470 -13.86 -5.68 -26.75
C VAL A 470 -15.26 -6.24 -26.52
N GLN A 471 -15.44 -7.58 -26.63
CA GLN A 471 -16.74 -8.22 -26.43
C GLN A 471 -17.23 -8.08 -24.98
N LEU A 472 -16.32 -8.21 -24.00
CA LEU A 472 -16.61 -8.01 -22.59
C LEU A 472 -17.01 -6.55 -22.34
N PHE A 473 -16.22 -5.60 -22.85
CA PHE A 473 -16.47 -4.17 -22.73
C PHE A 473 -17.85 -3.78 -23.31
N GLN A 474 -18.10 -4.10 -24.58
CA GLN A 474 -19.28 -3.63 -25.31
C GLN A 474 -20.57 -4.36 -24.94
N ASN A 475 -20.52 -5.68 -24.66
CA ASN A 475 -21.72 -6.50 -24.50
C ASN A 475 -22.08 -6.77 -23.04
N ILE A 476 -21.16 -6.54 -22.11
CA ILE A 476 -21.41 -6.80 -20.68
C ILE A 476 -21.21 -5.53 -19.86
N GLU A 477 -20.00 -4.96 -19.84
CA GLU A 477 -19.65 -3.88 -18.90
C GLU A 477 -20.38 -2.57 -19.24
N MET A 478 -20.43 -2.15 -20.49
CA MET A 478 -21.14 -0.93 -20.88
C MET A 478 -22.66 -1.03 -20.71
N PRO A 479 -23.36 -2.11 -21.13
CA PRO A 479 -24.78 -2.26 -20.82
C PRO A 479 -25.11 -2.35 -19.34
N LEU A 480 -24.19 -2.90 -18.53
CA LEU A 480 -24.36 -2.98 -17.07
C LEU A 480 -24.43 -1.59 -16.41
N VAL A 481 -23.79 -0.58 -16.99
CA VAL A 481 -23.82 0.81 -16.50
C VAL A 481 -25.28 1.32 -16.37
N GLU A 482 -26.11 1.11 -17.40
CA GLU A 482 -27.51 1.53 -17.40
C GLU A 482 -28.30 0.81 -16.30
N VAL A 483 -28.11 -0.50 -16.19
CA VAL A 483 -28.79 -1.32 -15.17
C VAL A 483 -28.42 -0.85 -13.77
N LEU A 484 -27.13 -0.63 -13.49
CA LEU A 484 -26.68 -0.18 -12.17
C LEU A 484 -27.16 1.24 -11.86
N MET A 485 -27.14 2.14 -12.83
CA MET A 485 -27.66 3.49 -12.69
C MET A 485 -29.16 3.49 -12.35
N ASP A 486 -29.95 2.67 -13.04
CA ASP A 486 -31.39 2.53 -12.76
C ASP A 486 -31.65 1.93 -11.37
N MET A 487 -30.88 0.93 -10.96
CA MET A 487 -30.90 0.38 -9.61
C MET A 487 -30.60 1.42 -8.54
N GLU A 488 -29.60 2.26 -8.77
CA GLU A 488 -29.23 3.36 -7.86
C GLU A 488 -30.33 4.43 -7.76
N LEU A 489 -30.94 4.81 -8.89
CA LEU A 489 -32.08 5.74 -8.92
C LEU A 489 -33.32 5.17 -8.25
N THR A 490 -33.60 3.89 -8.48
CA THR A 490 -34.78 3.21 -7.91
C THR A 490 -34.64 3.09 -6.39
N GLY A 491 -33.49 2.75 -5.88
CA GLY A 491 -33.25 2.52 -4.45
C GLY A 491 -34.09 1.40 -3.87
N ILE A 492 -33.95 1.18 -2.56
CA ILE A 492 -34.74 0.19 -1.82
C ILE A 492 -35.41 0.84 -0.60
N ARG A 493 -36.70 0.60 -0.44
CA ARG A 493 -37.50 1.13 0.67
C ARG A 493 -37.11 0.51 2.00
N VAL A 494 -37.05 1.34 3.04
CA VAL A 494 -36.68 0.92 4.39
C VAL A 494 -37.75 1.28 5.40
N ASN A 495 -38.09 0.33 6.27
CA ASN A 495 -38.96 0.54 7.41
C ASN A 495 -38.16 1.16 8.55
N CYS A 496 -38.13 2.50 8.63
CA CYS A 496 -37.44 3.25 9.64
C CYS A 496 -37.92 2.99 11.06
N ASP A 497 -39.24 2.79 11.23
CA ASP A 497 -39.83 2.51 12.55
C ASP A 497 -39.35 1.18 13.10
N PHE A 498 -39.28 0.17 12.24
CA PHE A 498 -38.72 -1.13 12.60
C PHE A 498 -37.23 -1.03 13.02
N LEU A 499 -36.44 -0.30 12.26
CA LEU A 499 -35.02 -0.09 12.61
C LEU A 499 -34.84 0.69 13.93
N ASN A 500 -35.67 1.72 14.14
CA ASN A 500 -35.65 2.48 15.40
C ASN A 500 -36.08 1.61 16.61
N GLN A 501 -37.08 0.76 16.45
CA GLN A 501 -37.48 -0.16 17.50
C GLN A 501 -36.35 -1.18 17.79
N MET A 502 -35.77 -1.75 16.75
CA MET A 502 -34.65 -2.68 16.88
C MET A 502 -33.43 -2.00 17.56
N GLY A 503 -33.20 -0.72 17.25
CA GLY A 503 -32.15 0.07 17.92
C GLY A 503 -32.33 0.12 19.43
N LYS A 504 -33.55 0.40 19.90
CA LYS A 504 -33.88 0.42 21.33
C LYS A 504 -33.69 -0.95 22.00
N GLU A 505 -34.06 -2.02 21.32
CA GLU A 505 -33.91 -3.38 21.84
C GLU A 505 -32.41 -3.77 21.93
N LEU A 506 -31.61 -3.36 20.94
CA LEU A 506 -30.17 -3.56 20.99
C LEU A 506 -29.52 -2.74 22.10
N ASP A 507 -29.96 -1.50 22.33
CA ASP A 507 -29.46 -0.67 23.43
C ASP A 507 -29.69 -1.34 24.77
N ALA A 508 -30.88 -1.84 25.03
CA ALA A 508 -31.17 -2.56 26.28
C ALA A 508 -30.30 -3.80 26.45
N LYS A 509 -30.03 -4.57 25.38
CA LYS A 509 -29.12 -5.71 25.44
C LYS A 509 -27.66 -5.30 25.69
N ILE A 510 -27.21 -4.22 25.04
CA ILE A 510 -25.85 -3.66 25.19
C ILE A 510 -25.63 -3.18 26.63
N GLU A 511 -26.58 -2.43 27.21
CA GLU A 511 -26.52 -1.97 28.60
C GLU A 511 -26.39 -3.12 29.61
N VAL A 512 -27.12 -4.19 29.40
CA VAL A 512 -27.00 -5.42 30.24
C VAL A 512 -25.60 -6.03 30.12
N LEU A 513 -25.08 -6.17 28.89
CA LEU A 513 -23.74 -6.70 28.67
C LEU A 513 -22.64 -5.80 29.26
N GLU A 514 -22.80 -4.47 29.16
CA GLU A 514 -21.88 -3.52 29.79
C GLU A 514 -21.79 -3.74 31.29
N GLN A 515 -22.94 -3.84 31.96
CA GLN A 515 -22.97 -4.07 33.40
C GLN A 515 -22.35 -5.42 33.78
N GLU A 516 -22.69 -6.50 33.05
CA GLU A 516 -22.10 -7.81 33.28
C GLU A 516 -20.57 -7.81 33.09
N ILE A 517 -20.06 -7.07 32.09
CA ILE A 517 -18.60 -6.91 31.85
C ILE A 517 -17.95 -6.14 33.00
N TYR A 518 -18.58 -5.05 33.47
CA TYR A 518 -18.05 -4.26 34.60
C TYR A 518 -18.06 -5.08 35.90
N ASP A 519 -19.09 -5.85 36.16
CA ASP A 519 -19.16 -6.72 37.33
C ASP A 519 -18.05 -7.79 37.31
N LEU A 520 -17.81 -8.41 36.14
CA LEU A 520 -16.73 -9.39 35.94
C LEU A 520 -15.33 -8.77 35.99
N ALA A 521 -15.19 -7.52 35.53
CA ALA A 521 -13.92 -6.77 35.56
C ALA A 521 -13.64 -6.17 36.95
N GLY A 522 -14.68 -5.96 37.76
CA GLY A 522 -14.60 -5.29 39.06
C GLY A 522 -14.35 -3.79 38.97
N GLU A 523 -14.57 -3.16 37.82
CA GLU A 523 -14.51 -1.69 37.62
C GLU A 523 -15.14 -1.31 36.29
N VAL A 524 -15.49 0.00 36.20
CA VAL A 524 -16.01 0.63 34.96
C VAL A 524 -14.84 1.11 34.11
N PHE A 525 -14.86 0.78 32.82
CA PHE A 525 -13.85 1.18 31.86
C PHE A 525 -14.44 1.31 30.44
N ASN A 526 -13.72 1.91 29.50
CA ASN A 526 -14.19 1.97 28.11
C ASN A 526 -13.92 0.64 27.39
N ILE A 527 -14.96 -0.21 27.25
CA ILE A 527 -14.90 -1.53 26.59
C ILE A 527 -14.51 -1.40 25.12
N SER A 528 -14.86 -0.29 24.46
CA SER A 528 -14.51 -0.01 23.07
C SER A 528 -13.06 0.45 22.89
N SER A 529 -12.32 0.76 23.97
CA SER A 529 -10.91 1.10 23.92
C SER A 529 -10.03 -0.14 23.97
N PRO A 530 -9.33 -0.52 22.87
CA PRO A 530 -8.44 -1.71 22.88
C PRO A 530 -7.37 -1.66 23.97
N LYS A 531 -6.89 -0.45 24.29
CA LYS A 531 -5.85 -0.23 25.29
C LYS A 531 -6.38 -0.51 26.71
N GLN A 532 -7.54 0.05 27.07
CA GLN A 532 -8.13 -0.17 28.39
C GLN A 532 -8.58 -1.62 28.55
N LEU A 533 -9.24 -2.17 27.53
CA LEU A 533 -9.66 -3.56 27.53
C LEU A 533 -8.47 -4.53 27.66
N GLY A 534 -7.36 -4.25 26.95
CA GLY A 534 -6.14 -5.05 27.04
C GLY A 534 -5.56 -5.04 28.46
N ALA A 535 -5.50 -3.87 29.11
CA ALA A 535 -5.04 -3.75 30.49
C ALA A 535 -5.95 -4.52 31.48
N ILE A 536 -7.28 -4.42 31.34
CA ILE A 536 -8.22 -5.18 32.16
C ILE A 536 -8.05 -6.69 32.01
N LEU A 537 -8.05 -7.17 30.78
CA LEU A 537 -8.00 -8.62 30.53
C LEU A 537 -6.65 -9.24 30.92
N PHE A 538 -5.54 -8.62 30.54
CA PHE A 538 -4.23 -9.25 30.58
C PHE A 538 -3.35 -8.80 31.76
N GLU A 539 -3.61 -7.63 32.35
CA GLU A 539 -2.88 -7.16 33.52
C GLU A 539 -3.68 -7.35 34.80
N LYS A 540 -4.93 -6.84 34.87
CA LYS A 540 -5.75 -6.93 36.07
C LYS A 540 -6.32 -8.33 36.31
N LEU A 541 -6.96 -8.91 35.30
CA LEU A 541 -7.55 -10.25 35.40
C LEU A 541 -6.54 -11.37 35.10
N ALA A 542 -5.33 -11.01 34.66
CA ALA A 542 -4.21 -11.92 34.39
C ALA A 542 -4.57 -13.10 33.44
N LEU A 543 -5.43 -12.86 32.43
CA LEU A 543 -5.74 -13.86 31.43
C LEU A 543 -4.48 -14.21 30.61
N PRO A 544 -4.32 -15.48 30.17
CA PRO A 544 -3.15 -15.87 29.41
C PRO A 544 -3.14 -15.16 28.03
N TYR A 545 -2.01 -14.49 27.72
CA TYR A 545 -1.85 -13.83 26.44
C TYR A 545 -1.05 -14.71 25.47
N PRO A 546 -1.57 -15.05 24.28
CA PRO A 546 -0.98 -16.06 23.39
C PRO A 546 0.28 -15.59 22.64
N LYS A 547 0.70 -14.34 22.78
CA LYS A 547 1.90 -13.76 22.13
C LYS A 547 2.81 -13.12 23.16
N LYS A 548 4.14 -13.13 22.91
CA LYS A 548 5.08 -12.32 23.71
C LYS A 548 4.88 -10.85 23.41
N VAL A 549 4.58 -10.07 24.43
CA VAL A 549 4.36 -8.62 24.33
C VAL A 549 5.65 -7.89 24.68
N LYS A 550 6.06 -6.95 23.82
CA LYS A 550 6.98 -5.86 24.17
C LYS A 550 6.09 -4.65 24.43
N ASP A 551 6.30 -3.94 25.55
CA ASP A 551 5.67 -2.64 25.88
C ASP A 551 4.17 -2.66 26.24
N HIS A 552 3.63 -3.66 26.94
CA HIS A 552 2.24 -3.69 27.44
C HIS A 552 1.15 -3.35 26.39
N SER A 553 1.44 -3.51 25.09
CA SER A 553 0.49 -3.29 24.03
C SER A 553 -0.24 -4.59 23.65
N TYR A 554 -1.32 -4.87 24.37
CA TYR A 554 -2.13 -6.07 24.14
C TYR A 554 -3.10 -5.85 22.99
N SER A 555 -3.05 -6.71 21.97
CA SER A 555 -4.10 -6.75 20.96
C SER A 555 -5.32 -7.49 21.50
N THR A 556 -6.48 -6.86 21.36
CA THR A 556 -7.77 -7.46 21.71
C THR A 556 -8.56 -7.84 20.44
N SER A 557 -7.86 -8.26 19.37
CA SER A 557 -8.51 -8.71 18.14
C SER A 557 -9.36 -9.97 18.40
N LYS A 558 -10.36 -10.17 17.53
CA LYS A 558 -11.26 -11.34 17.61
C LYS A 558 -10.47 -12.65 17.67
N GLU A 559 -9.43 -12.81 16.85
CA GLU A 559 -8.59 -14.01 16.81
C GLU A 559 -7.90 -14.35 18.13
N ILE A 560 -7.61 -13.33 18.94
CA ILE A 560 -7.02 -13.53 20.27
C ILE A 560 -8.09 -13.87 21.28
N LEU A 561 -9.23 -13.16 21.25
CA LEU A 561 -10.33 -13.38 22.16
C LEU A 561 -11.02 -14.75 21.93
N ASP A 562 -11.18 -15.17 20.68
CA ASP A 562 -11.75 -16.50 20.33
C ASP A 562 -10.99 -17.69 20.96
N LYS A 563 -9.70 -17.52 21.27
CA LYS A 563 -8.89 -18.53 21.96
C LYS A 563 -9.17 -18.63 23.46
N LEU A 564 -9.81 -17.63 24.02
CA LEU A 564 -10.06 -17.50 25.45
C LEU A 564 -11.55 -17.60 25.80
N VAL A 565 -12.43 -17.60 24.80
CA VAL A 565 -13.88 -17.52 24.98
C VAL A 565 -14.45 -18.67 25.79
N ASN A 566 -13.93 -19.90 25.64
CA ASN A 566 -14.42 -21.08 26.33
C ASN A 566 -14.03 -21.11 27.81
N ASP A 567 -12.94 -20.45 28.20
CA ASP A 567 -12.37 -20.54 29.52
C ASP A 567 -12.71 -19.32 30.40
N TYR A 568 -13.09 -18.21 29.80
CA TYR A 568 -13.28 -16.93 30.50
C TYR A 568 -14.61 -16.27 30.12
N PRO A 569 -15.64 -16.29 30.97
CA PRO A 569 -16.97 -15.72 30.69
C PRO A 569 -16.95 -14.25 30.29
N ILE A 570 -16.04 -13.45 30.82
CA ILE A 570 -15.89 -12.03 30.43
C ILE A 570 -15.57 -11.86 28.95
N VAL A 571 -14.82 -12.79 28.37
CA VAL A 571 -14.40 -12.74 26.96
C VAL A 571 -15.62 -12.97 26.03
N GLU A 572 -16.48 -13.91 26.36
CA GLU A 572 -17.75 -14.16 25.66
C GLU A 572 -18.61 -12.88 25.66
N LYS A 573 -18.82 -12.29 26.84
CA LYS A 573 -19.59 -11.03 26.97
C LYS A 573 -19.01 -9.87 26.17
N ILE A 574 -17.68 -9.73 26.12
CA ILE A 574 -17.00 -8.72 25.33
C ILE A 574 -17.20 -8.94 23.81
N LEU A 575 -17.15 -10.20 23.36
CA LEU A 575 -17.39 -10.53 21.96
C LEU A 575 -18.85 -10.23 21.57
N ASP A 576 -19.81 -10.58 22.42
CA ASP A 576 -21.23 -10.27 22.22
C ASP A 576 -21.48 -8.76 22.24
N TYR A 577 -20.91 -8.02 23.20
CA TYR A 577 -20.97 -6.56 23.26
C TYR A 577 -20.47 -5.92 21.97
N ARG A 578 -19.29 -6.34 21.50
CA ARG A 578 -18.70 -5.82 20.24
C ARG A 578 -19.57 -6.15 19.02
N MET A 579 -20.13 -7.37 18.99
CA MET A 579 -21.02 -7.79 17.91
C MET A 579 -22.27 -6.92 17.86
N LEU A 580 -22.97 -6.74 18.98
CA LEU A 580 -24.21 -5.95 19.05
C LEU A 580 -23.94 -4.46 18.80
N THR A 581 -22.88 -3.91 19.37
CA THR A 581 -22.49 -2.51 19.15
C THR A 581 -22.18 -2.24 17.68
N LYS A 582 -21.40 -3.12 17.02
CA LYS A 582 -21.11 -3.02 15.59
C LYS A 582 -22.38 -3.17 14.75
N LEU A 583 -23.24 -4.12 15.10
CA LEU A 583 -24.51 -4.32 14.42
C LEU A 583 -25.38 -3.06 14.48
N LYS A 584 -25.55 -2.48 15.68
CA LYS A 584 -26.31 -1.26 15.88
C LYS A 584 -25.71 -0.10 15.11
N SER A 585 -24.41 0.16 15.26
CA SER A 585 -23.77 1.33 14.64
C SER A 585 -23.81 1.25 13.10
N ASN A 586 -23.49 0.10 12.51
CA ASN A 586 -23.38 -0.02 11.06
C ASN A 586 -24.73 -0.24 10.38
N TYR A 587 -25.62 -1.05 10.98
CA TYR A 587 -26.83 -1.53 10.28
C TYR A 587 -28.14 -1.00 10.85
N VAL A 588 -28.12 -0.34 12.00
CA VAL A 588 -29.30 0.39 12.48
C VAL A 588 -29.06 1.88 12.31
N THR A 589 -28.13 2.46 13.07
CA THR A 589 -27.83 3.89 13.01
C THR A 589 -27.27 4.31 11.65
N GLY A 590 -26.35 3.49 11.10
CA GLY A 590 -25.72 3.77 9.79
C GLY A 590 -26.73 3.71 8.64
N LEU A 591 -27.65 2.71 8.61
CA LEU A 591 -28.68 2.66 7.56
C LEU A 591 -29.69 3.80 7.70
N LEU A 592 -30.14 4.12 8.92
CA LEU A 592 -31.06 5.23 9.14
C LEU A 592 -30.50 6.58 8.69
N ALA A 593 -29.18 6.80 8.82
CA ALA A 593 -28.52 8.02 8.37
C ALA A 593 -28.42 8.11 6.83
N GLU A 594 -28.57 6.99 6.13
CA GLU A 594 -28.51 6.92 4.67
C GLU A 594 -29.89 6.88 3.99
N VAL A 595 -30.98 6.87 4.76
CA VAL A 595 -32.33 6.94 4.19
C VAL A 595 -32.57 8.33 3.59
N ALA A 596 -32.91 8.39 2.32
CA ALA A 596 -33.21 9.61 1.62
C ALA A 596 -34.66 10.12 1.91
N GLU A 597 -34.99 11.29 1.40
CA GLU A 597 -36.33 11.92 1.63
C GLU A 597 -37.50 11.08 1.10
N ASP A 598 -37.28 10.24 0.10
CA ASP A 598 -38.26 9.31 -0.46
C ASP A 598 -38.47 8.04 0.38
N GLY A 599 -37.75 7.92 1.51
CA GLY A 599 -37.83 6.75 2.40
C GLY A 599 -37.04 5.53 1.92
N LYS A 600 -36.12 5.73 0.99
CA LYS A 600 -35.28 4.67 0.40
C LYS A 600 -33.80 4.86 0.72
N ILE A 601 -33.06 3.79 0.56
CA ILE A 601 -31.60 3.80 0.52
C ILE A 601 -31.17 3.63 -0.94
N HIS A 602 -30.33 4.52 -1.39
CA HIS A 602 -29.69 4.51 -2.70
C HIS A 602 -28.21 4.22 -2.52
N THR A 603 -27.81 2.95 -2.62
CA THR A 603 -26.40 2.57 -2.55
C THR A 603 -25.70 2.89 -3.87
N ILE A 604 -24.40 3.12 -3.84
CA ILE A 604 -23.57 3.22 -5.03
C ILE A 604 -22.96 1.84 -5.33
N PHE A 605 -23.20 1.31 -6.51
CA PHE A 605 -22.55 0.07 -6.98
C PHE A 605 -21.26 0.39 -7.71
N THR A 606 -20.13 -0.14 -7.20
CA THR A 606 -18.83 0.03 -7.87
C THR A 606 -18.55 -1.16 -8.78
N GLN A 607 -18.38 -0.88 -10.07
CA GLN A 607 -18.13 -1.87 -11.13
C GLN A 607 -16.62 -2.16 -11.29
N THR A 608 -15.78 -1.20 -10.95
CA THR A 608 -14.35 -1.19 -11.25
C THR A 608 -13.44 -1.39 -10.02
N LEU A 609 -13.99 -1.79 -8.86
CA LEU A 609 -13.23 -1.91 -7.62
C LEU A 609 -12.53 -3.26 -7.46
N THR A 610 -13.21 -4.35 -7.80
CA THR A 610 -12.69 -5.71 -7.56
C THR A 610 -11.99 -6.27 -8.79
N ARG A 611 -10.86 -6.94 -8.61
CA ARG A 611 -10.15 -7.60 -9.72
C ARG A 611 -10.85 -8.83 -10.28
N THR A 612 -11.90 -9.31 -9.60
CA THR A 612 -12.61 -10.53 -9.95
C THR A 612 -13.85 -10.28 -10.82
N GLY A 613 -14.12 -9.03 -11.23
CA GLY A 613 -15.34 -8.65 -11.92
C GLY A 613 -16.60 -8.62 -11.04
N ARG A 614 -16.46 -8.81 -9.70
CA ARG A 614 -17.60 -8.69 -8.78
C ARG A 614 -17.92 -7.23 -8.53
N LEU A 615 -19.22 -6.91 -8.44
CA LEU A 615 -19.67 -5.60 -7.96
C LEU A 615 -19.37 -5.43 -6.47
N SER A 616 -19.17 -4.19 -6.06
CA SER A 616 -19.17 -3.80 -4.65
C SER A 616 -20.25 -2.75 -4.41
N SER A 617 -20.61 -2.52 -3.16
CA SER A 617 -21.65 -1.57 -2.75
C SER A 617 -21.08 -0.64 -1.68
N ILE A 618 -21.23 0.67 -1.88
CA ILE A 618 -20.76 1.71 -0.94
C ILE A 618 -21.86 2.75 -0.71
N CYS A 619 -21.74 3.51 0.36
CA CYS A 619 -22.61 4.65 0.70
C CYS A 619 -24.13 4.32 0.70
N PRO A 620 -24.60 3.33 1.47
CA PRO A 620 -23.92 2.40 2.39
C PRO A 620 -23.56 1.07 1.73
N ASN A 621 -22.68 0.27 2.37
CA ASN A 621 -22.43 -1.09 1.90
C ASN A 621 -23.56 -2.03 2.30
N LEU A 622 -24.40 -2.43 1.35
CA LEU A 622 -25.51 -3.35 1.55
C LEU A 622 -25.15 -4.82 1.37
N GLN A 623 -23.98 -5.15 0.84
CA GLN A 623 -23.54 -6.53 0.59
C GLN A 623 -23.08 -7.25 1.86
N ASN A 624 -22.73 -6.50 2.91
CA ASN A 624 -22.18 -7.05 4.16
C ASN A 624 -23.24 -7.19 5.27
N ILE A 625 -24.54 -7.15 4.97
CA ILE A 625 -25.59 -7.33 5.96
C ILE A 625 -25.49 -8.75 6.54
N PRO A 626 -25.33 -8.91 7.88
CA PRO A 626 -25.11 -10.21 8.50
C PRO A 626 -26.27 -11.17 8.31
N ILE A 627 -25.96 -12.47 8.17
CA ILE A 627 -26.96 -13.54 8.03
C ILE A 627 -26.78 -14.66 9.06
N ARG A 628 -25.66 -14.68 9.77
CA ARG A 628 -25.30 -15.81 10.67
C ARG A 628 -25.98 -15.68 12.03
N THR A 629 -26.15 -14.47 12.53
CA THR A 629 -26.80 -14.20 13.82
C THR A 629 -28.30 -13.92 13.63
N GLU A 630 -29.08 -14.14 14.66
CA GLU A 630 -30.54 -13.87 14.65
C GLU A 630 -30.82 -12.38 14.45
N GLU A 631 -30.13 -11.52 15.19
CA GLU A 631 -30.24 -10.07 15.09
C GLU A 631 -29.84 -9.59 13.67
N GLY A 632 -28.77 -10.15 13.08
CA GLY A 632 -28.36 -9.84 11.72
C GLY A 632 -29.42 -10.19 10.67
N ARG A 633 -30.10 -11.31 10.86
CA ARG A 633 -31.24 -11.71 9.99
C ARG A 633 -32.44 -10.79 10.14
N LEU A 634 -32.66 -10.24 11.33
CA LEU A 634 -33.77 -9.31 11.58
C LEU A 634 -33.56 -8.01 10.79
N ILE A 635 -32.34 -7.50 10.61
CA ILE A 635 -32.06 -6.29 9.82
C ILE A 635 -32.66 -6.38 8.42
N ARG A 636 -32.62 -7.57 7.79
CA ARG A 636 -33.18 -7.78 6.44
C ARG A 636 -34.67 -7.54 6.35
N LYS A 637 -35.42 -7.66 7.46
CA LYS A 637 -36.85 -7.36 7.53
C LYS A 637 -37.15 -5.87 7.44
N ALA A 638 -36.15 -5.04 7.64
CA ALA A 638 -36.30 -3.59 7.45
C ALA A 638 -36.42 -3.20 5.98
N PHE A 639 -35.89 -4.01 5.06
CA PHE A 639 -36.00 -3.79 3.63
C PHE A 639 -37.37 -4.32 3.15
N ILE A 640 -38.20 -3.41 2.66
CA ILE A 640 -39.57 -3.70 2.29
C ILE A 640 -39.82 -3.32 0.83
N PRO A 641 -40.76 -4.01 0.14
CA PRO A 641 -41.12 -3.62 -1.21
C PRO A 641 -41.95 -2.33 -1.22
N GLU A 642 -42.09 -1.74 -2.40
CA GLU A 642 -43.07 -0.69 -2.64
C GLU A 642 -44.47 -1.21 -2.45
N GLU A 643 -45.45 -0.28 -2.34
CA GLU A 643 -46.84 -0.62 -2.22
C GLU A 643 -47.29 -1.40 -3.46
N ASN A 644 -48.02 -2.51 -3.26
CA ASN A 644 -48.42 -3.45 -4.31
C ASN A 644 -47.29 -4.15 -5.08
N ALA A 645 -46.07 -4.18 -4.53
CA ALA A 645 -44.94 -4.90 -5.08
C ALA A 645 -44.48 -6.05 -4.16
N CYS A 646 -43.55 -6.85 -4.64
CA CYS A 646 -42.90 -7.89 -3.84
C CYS A 646 -41.41 -7.91 -4.12
N ILE A 647 -40.61 -8.34 -3.12
CA ILE A 647 -39.18 -8.61 -3.32
C ILE A 647 -39.03 -9.99 -3.93
N LEU A 648 -38.49 -10.04 -5.15
CA LEU A 648 -38.08 -11.29 -5.80
C LEU A 648 -36.59 -11.51 -5.54
N SER A 649 -36.24 -12.64 -4.91
CA SER A 649 -34.87 -13.06 -4.72
C SER A 649 -34.56 -14.25 -5.61
N SER A 650 -33.55 -14.11 -6.47
CA SER A 650 -33.07 -15.18 -7.35
C SER A 650 -31.56 -15.20 -7.34
N ASP A 651 -30.97 -16.39 -7.19
CA ASP A 651 -29.52 -16.57 -7.13
C ASP A 651 -29.13 -17.86 -7.88
N TYR A 652 -27.93 -17.86 -8.47
CA TYR A 652 -27.37 -19.03 -9.09
C TYR A 652 -26.81 -20.00 -8.06
N SER A 653 -27.31 -21.23 -8.04
CA SER A 653 -26.77 -22.26 -7.15
C SER A 653 -25.38 -22.69 -7.62
N GLN A 654 -24.36 -22.47 -6.77
CA GLN A 654 -22.98 -22.94 -6.96
C GLN A 654 -22.36 -22.53 -8.30
N ILE A 655 -22.50 -21.27 -8.68
CA ILE A 655 -22.08 -20.80 -10.02
C ILE A 655 -20.59 -21.03 -10.29
N GLU A 656 -19.71 -20.82 -9.30
CA GLU A 656 -18.26 -21.04 -9.44
C GLU A 656 -17.95 -22.51 -9.78
N LEU A 657 -18.62 -23.46 -9.12
CA LEU A 657 -18.44 -24.88 -9.39
C LEU A 657 -18.96 -25.25 -10.79
N ARG A 658 -20.05 -24.62 -11.25
CA ARG A 658 -20.58 -24.83 -12.60
C ARG A 658 -19.62 -24.31 -13.68
N ILE A 659 -19.09 -23.11 -13.47
CA ILE A 659 -18.09 -22.51 -14.37
C ILE A 659 -16.83 -23.39 -14.38
N PHE A 660 -16.33 -23.81 -13.23
CA PHE A 660 -15.16 -24.67 -13.13
C PHE A 660 -15.38 -26.02 -13.83
N ALA A 661 -16.55 -26.65 -13.64
CA ALA A 661 -16.91 -27.88 -14.34
C ALA A 661 -16.93 -27.70 -15.86
N SER A 662 -17.49 -26.58 -16.33
CA SER A 662 -17.54 -26.25 -17.76
C SER A 662 -16.14 -26.05 -18.35
N LEU A 663 -15.28 -25.29 -17.70
CA LEU A 663 -13.91 -25.02 -18.12
C LEU A 663 -13.03 -26.30 -18.10
N ALA A 664 -13.21 -27.14 -17.09
CA ALA A 664 -12.49 -28.39 -16.94
C ALA A 664 -13.08 -29.54 -17.79
N ASN A 665 -14.16 -29.30 -18.51
CA ASN A 665 -14.93 -30.32 -19.23
C ASN A 665 -15.32 -31.53 -18.34
N LEU A 666 -15.70 -31.25 -17.10
CA LEU A 666 -16.11 -32.22 -16.09
C LEU A 666 -17.59 -32.04 -15.73
N SER A 667 -18.25 -33.12 -15.33
CA SER A 667 -19.59 -32.99 -14.74
C SER A 667 -19.51 -32.47 -13.30
N LEU A 668 -20.55 -31.77 -12.84
CA LEU A 668 -20.63 -31.27 -11.44
C LEU A 668 -20.53 -32.38 -10.39
N ILE A 669 -20.97 -33.61 -10.73
CA ILE A 669 -20.86 -34.78 -9.83
C ILE A 669 -19.41 -35.09 -9.50
N HIS A 670 -18.50 -34.99 -10.48
CA HIS A 670 -17.07 -35.25 -10.29
C HIS A 670 -16.40 -34.17 -9.40
N ILE A 671 -16.96 -32.98 -9.34
CA ILE A 671 -16.42 -31.87 -8.53
C ILE A 671 -16.99 -31.87 -7.13
N SER A 672 -18.28 -32.13 -6.97
CA SER A 672 -18.97 -32.09 -5.67
C SER A 672 -18.82 -33.36 -4.82
N GLU A 673 -18.51 -34.50 -5.42
CA GLU A 673 -18.32 -35.78 -4.72
C GLU A 673 -17.01 -36.51 -5.16
N PRO A 674 -15.82 -35.94 -4.94
CA PRO A 674 -14.56 -36.55 -5.40
C PRO A 674 -14.13 -37.81 -4.62
N THR A 675 -14.87 -38.24 -3.61
CA THR A 675 -14.42 -39.28 -2.65
C THR A 675 -15.36 -40.47 -2.47
N ARG A 676 -16.30 -40.71 -3.39
CA ARG A 676 -17.03 -42.00 -3.40
C ARG A 676 -16.43 -42.94 -4.45
N HIS A 677 -15.23 -43.41 -4.18
CA HIS A 677 -14.71 -44.70 -4.71
C HIS A 677 -14.04 -45.46 -3.59
#